data_349a0fa54b44f03e870b20cbb34549da
#
_entry.id   349a0fa54b44f03e870b20cbb34549da
#
_cell.length_a   1.000
_cell.length_b   1.000
_cell.length_c   1.000
_cell.angle_alpha   90.00
_cell.angle_beta   90.00
_cell.angle_gamma   90.00
#
_symmetry.space_group_name_H-M   'P 1'
#
loop_
_entity.id
_entity.type
_entity.pdbx_description
1 polymer ?
#
loop_
_entity_poly.entity_id
_entity_poly.type
_entity_poly.pdbx_seq_one_letter_code
_entity_poly.pdbx_strand_id
1 'polypeptide(L)'
;MSLEVLAPVGDENGIKIAINSGANAVYFGLPRFNARAKADNITLENLRDIVAFSHLHNVKVYVTINTIVRDSEVDAFCDMVRVAIDSKVDAFIIQDLGMVRLLRSKFKGIVLHASTQMGIHNLAGAMEAERLGITRVVLSRETKLEDIVAIKNNTKLEIEYFVQGALCVAFSGNCYLSSLNADKSGNRGECMQLCRLKYSAVSNSEQVNQGYLLSTCDLCLARNLRQLIDAGVTSFKIEGRLRRYGYIAEATSRYANAIKNIENVQAKDIENAMRKVFNRGEYNTGIYLDENNRRDIINEKFQNHRGVCVGKVKAVSPFKTLYQITLSSTHKLNTNDGLKFVKDDNEISIGVGNVVSLDKGEYKIYSNKRPEVGSAVYLTVDSTHEKELTMVEKKIPVSIYVEMEKDAVPYIRLRSGDTELEVYGDTVLEPAKNAPISIQNVIECFEKVDNFPFSPKVSAALHGVFIPKSVLNELRRSAYEKLYDAIVFDYEKKNIKSIKETDIEDIDIVDDNGYSVAMVDKYIAKANDFDKVIFAPHDYSVTTIREFKEKYGKKFYLDLPIIMNSKDKEVIDKIFAEFGKDIGYVANNIWAIDYARQGFDIIGGYKLNIANKYMVDYLNSVGITTYFKSVEPILYMDMDYGLSFNGNVALMTLCHCPYKTSYNYKDCTKCHYVDDLHFVDDIGHDYKVNRYMVANCYFELVETNQIKPIIKKGTVSDLR
;
A
#
# COMPACT_ATOMS: atom_id res chain seq x y z
N MET A 1 -7.36 21.54 7.66
CA MET A 1 -6.64 20.73 6.67
C MET A 1 -7.68 20.13 5.75
N SER A 2 -7.45 20.10 4.43
CA SER A 2 -8.35 19.41 3.50
C SER A 2 -8.16 17.90 3.63
N LEU A 3 -9.26 17.15 3.68
CA LEU A 3 -9.22 15.69 3.66
C LEU A 3 -8.94 15.20 2.25
N GLU A 4 -8.20 14.11 2.13
CA GLU A 4 -7.71 13.56 0.87
C GLU A 4 -8.14 12.09 0.70
N VAL A 5 -8.72 11.74 -0.43
CA VAL A 5 -8.87 10.34 -0.88
C VAL A 5 -7.73 10.01 -1.83
N LEU A 6 -6.91 9.04 -1.43
CA LEU A 6 -5.75 8.57 -2.18
C LEU A 6 -6.08 7.25 -2.89
N ALA A 7 -6.20 7.32 -4.22
CA ALA A 7 -6.61 6.19 -5.04
C ALA A 7 -5.41 5.40 -5.59
N PRO A 8 -5.49 4.05 -5.60
CA PRO A 8 -4.48 3.18 -6.21
C PRO A 8 -4.67 3.15 -7.72
N VAL A 9 -3.58 3.27 -8.48
CA VAL A 9 -3.62 3.13 -9.94
C VAL A 9 -2.45 2.29 -10.45
N GLY A 10 -2.65 1.56 -11.53
CA GLY A 10 -1.62 0.72 -12.16
C GLY A 10 -1.14 1.27 -13.49
N ASP A 11 -2.02 1.97 -14.22
CA ASP A 11 -1.79 2.46 -15.57
C ASP A 11 -2.51 3.80 -15.83
N GLU A 12 -2.35 4.36 -17.03
CA GLU A 12 -2.97 5.62 -17.45
C GLU A 12 -4.51 5.59 -17.40
N ASN A 13 -5.14 4.49 -17.79
CA ASN A 13 -6.60 4.36 -17.73
C ASN A 13 -7.10 4.35 -16.28
N GLY A 14 -6.38 3.67 -15.39
CA GLY A 14 -6.66 3.69 -13.96
C GLY A 14 -6.61 5.09 -13.37
N ILE A 15 -5.69 5.95 -13.83
CA ILE A 15 -5.59 7.36 -13.41
C ILE A 15 -6.82 8.15 -13.85
N LYS A 16 -7.21 8.06 -15.13
CA LYS A 16 -8.41 8.73 -15.65
C LYS A 16 -9.66 8.32 -14.85
N ILE A 17 -9.80 7.02 -14.58
CA ILE A 17 -10.92 6.48 -13.79
C ILE A 17 -10.88 7.00 -12.36
N ALA A 18 -9.74 7.00 -11.67
CA ALA A 18 -9.60 7.50 -10.30
C ALA A 18 -9.97 8.99 -10.21
N ILE A 19 -9.47 9.81 -11.14
CA ILE A 19 -9.78 11.25 -11.24
C ILE A 19 -11.28 11.47 -11.45
N ASN A 20 -11.86 10.76 -12.41
CA ASN A 20 -13.30 10.85 -12.72
C ASN A 20 -14.17 10.41 -11.55
N SER A 21 -13.68 9.48 -10.72
CA SER A 21 -14.34 9.00 -9.51
C SER A 21 -14.15 9.91 -8.28
N GLY A 22 -13.39 11.00 -8.41
CA GLY A 22 -13.26 12.03 -7.38
C GLY A 22 -12.06 11.86 -6.45
N ALA A 23 -10.99 11.17 -6.87
CA ALA A 23 -9.72 11.13 -6.16
C ALA A 23 -9.16 12.55 -5.98
N ASN A 24 -8.54 12.81 -4.81
CA ASN A 24 -7.75 14.01 -4.53
C ASN A 24 -6.28 13.80 -4.84
N ALA A 25 -5.83 12.54 -4.76
CA ALA A 25 -4.49 12.12 -5.09
C ALA A 25 -4.51 10.69 -5.65
N VAL A 26 -3.51 10.38 -6.47
CA VAL A 26 -3.27 9.02 -6.99
C VAL A 26 -1.88 8.55 -6.61
N TYR A 27 -1.70 7.23 -6.42
CA TYR A 27 -0.37 6.66 -6.19
C TYR A 27 -0.12 5.43 -7.06
N PHE A 28 1.09 5.34 -7.59
CA PHE A 28 1.54 4.23 -8.43
C PHE A 28 3.03 3.96 -8.27
N GLY A 29 3.51 2.87 -8.86
CA GLY A 29 4.92 2.53 -8.95
C GLY A 29 5.46 2.79 -10.35
N LEU A 30 6.74 3.09 -10.41
CA LEU A 30 7.54 3.02 -11.63
C LEU A 30 8.06 1.58 -11.84
N PRO A 31 8.68 1.23 -12.97
CA PRO A 31 9.05 -0.15 -13.28
C PRO A 31 9.97 -0.82 -12.26
N ARG A 32 10.72 -0.04 -11.48
CA ARG A 32 11.63 -0.54 -10.43
C ARG A 32 11.32 0.09 -9.07
N PHE A 33 11.87 -0.51 -8.01
CA PHE A 33 11.85 0.01 -6.63
C PHE A 33 10.46 0.23 -6.03
N ASN A 34 9.45 -0.53 -6.45
CA ASN A 34 8.12 -0.45 -5.89
C ASN A 34 7.61 -1.81 -5.38
N ALA A 35 6.78 -1.77 -4.31
CA ALA A 35 6.25 -2.95 -3.62
C ALA A 35 5.16 -3.73 -4.40
N ARG A 36 4.94 -3.45 -5.68
CA ARG A 36 4.00 -4.12 -6.59
C ARG A 36 4.62 -4.25 -7.98
N ALA A 37 5.78 -4.90 -8.06
CA ALA A 37 6.55 -5.09 -9.30
C ALA A 37 5.75 -5.76 -10.43
N LYS A 38 4.72 -6.57 -10.09
CA LYS A 38 3.84 -7.27 -11.03
C LYS A 38 2.66 -6.42 -11.56
N ALA A 39 2.50 -5.16 -11.12
CA ALA A 39 1.50 -4.28 -11.67
C ALA A 39 1.95 -3.75 -13.04
N ASP A 40 0.99 -3.43 -13.92
CA ASP A 40 1.27 -2.64 -15.12
C ASP A 40 1.70 -1.25 -14.63
N ASN A 41 3.00 -1.01 -14.62
CA ASN A 41 3.55 0.22 -14.05
C ASN A 41 3.63 1.30 -15.13
N ILE A 42 3.45 2.54 -14.69
CA ILE A 42 3.67 3.73 -15.50
C ILE A 42 5.15 3.79 -15.88
N THR A 43 5.46 4.08 -17.15
CA THR A 43 6.83 4.16 -17.65
C THR A 43 7.42 5.55 -17.38
N LEU A 44 8.75 5.67 -17.48
CA LEU A 44 9.41 6.97 -17.33
C LEU A 44 9.10 7.91 -18.49
N GLU A 45 8.84 7.36 -19.68
CA GLU A 45 8.59 8.11 -20.91
C GLU A 45 7.24 8.84 -20.87
N ASN A 46 6.18 8.23 -20.31
CA ASN A 46 4.86 8.85 -20.23
C ASN A 46 4.56 9.54 -18.89
N LEU A 47 5.53 9.53 -17.96
CA LEU A 47 5.31 10.03 -16.60
C LEU A 47 4.94 11.52 -16.58
N ARG A 48 5.62 12.35 -17.39
CA ARG A 48 5.35 13.80 -17.45
C ARG A 48 3.93 14.09 -17.92
N ASP A 49 3.46 13.41 -18.95
CA ASP A 49 2.11 13.62 -19.50
C ASP A 49 1.02 13.20 -18.50
N ILE A 50 1.26 12.09 -17.80
CA ILE A 50 0.38 11.57 -16.75
C ILE A 50 0.29 12.55 -15.57
N VAL A 51 1.41 13.09 -15.14
CA VAL A 51 1.46 14.09 -14.07
C VAL A 51 0.74 15.36 -14.49
N ALA A 52 1.01 15.88 -15.70
CA ALA A 52 0.33 17.06 -16.23
C ALA A 52 -1.19 16.86 -16.33
N PHE A 53 -1.64 15.69 -16.80
CA PHE A 53 -3.07 15.36 -16.85
C PHE A 53 -3.71 15.33 -15.45
N SER A 54 -3.00 14.80 -14.44
CA SER A 54 -3.49 14.78 -13.06
C SER A 54 -3.57 16.20 -12.48
N HIS A 55 -2.54 17.02 -12.70
CA HIS A 55 -2.47 18.41 -12.24
C HIS A 55 -3.54 19.28 -12.89
N LEU A 56 -3.82 19.06 -14.19
CA LEU A 56 -4.93 19.69 -14.90
C LEU A 56 -6.28 19.53 -14.16
N HIS A 57 -6.47 18.37 -13.50
CA HIS A 57 -7.67 18.05 -12.72
C HIS A 57 -7.54 18.40 -11.23
N ASN A 58 -6.47 19.09 -10.82
CA ASN A 58 -6.14 19.41 -9.43
C ASN A 58 -6.01 18.14 -8.56
N VAL A 59 -5.39 17.09 -9.10
CA VAL A 59 -5.13 15.81 -8.42
C VAL A 59 -3.64 15.61 -8.25
N LYS A 60 -3.19 15.33 -7.01
CA LYS A 60 -1.79 15.09 -6.66
C LYS A 60 -1.32 13.72 -7.14
N VAL A 61 -0.03 13.62 -7.41
CA VAL A 61 0.61 12.39 -7.87
C VAL A 61 1.72 11.97 -6.90
N TYR A 62 1.60 10.76 -6.33
CA TYR A 62 2.59 10.19 -5.44
C TYR A 62 3.22 8.94 -6.05
N VAL A 63 4.54 8.98 -6.23
CA VAL A 63 5.31 7.86 -6.78
C VAL A 63 5.83 6.98 -5.66
N THR A 64 5.58 5.66 -5.75
CA THR A 64 6.13 4.70 -4.77
C THR A 64 7.54 4.26 -5.17
N ILE A 65 8.49 4.48 -4.25
CA ILE A 65 9.87 4.01 -4.26
C ILE A 65 10.11 3.22 -2.96
N ASN A 66 9.17 2.35 -2.64
CA ASN A 66 8.97 1.79 -1.31
C ASN A 66 9.45 0.34 -1.20
N THR A 67 10.65 0.10 -1.67
CA THR A 67 11.41 -1.15 -1.47
C THR A 67 12.75 -0.85 -0.82
N ILE A 68 13.39 -1.87 -0.26
CA ILE A 68 14.78 -1.79 0.18
C ILE A 68 15.69 -1.75 -1.04
N VAL A 69 16.72 -0.89 -1.01
CA VAL A 69 17.66 -0.64 -2.12
C VAL A 69 19.04 -1.16 -1.73
N ARG A 70 19.69 -1.91 -2.62
CA ARG A 70 21.07 -2.40 -2.44
C ARG A 70 22.08 -1.33 -2.86
N ASP A 71 23.31 -1.42 -2.37
CA ASP A 71 24.40 -0.51 -2.77
C ASP A 71 24.59 -0.45 -4.29
N SER A 72 24.56 -1.61 -4.96
CA SER A 72 24.68 -1.72 -6.43
C SER A 72 23.51 -1.09 -7.21
N GLU A 73 22.43 -0.70 -6.56
CA GLU A 73 21.24 -0.15 -7.20
C GLU A 73 21.07 1.37 -6.98
N VAL A 74 21.90 1.99 -6.15
CA VAL A 74 21.74 3.38 -5.69
C VAL A 74 21.74 4.37 -6.84
N ASP A 75 22.65 4.23 -7.81
CA ASP A 75 22.73 5.14 -8.96
C ASP A 75 21.43 5.08 -9.80
N ALA A 76 21.00 3.87 -10.17
CA ALA A 76 19.78 3.66 -10.92
C ALA A 76 18.53 4.14 -10.15
N PHE A 77 18.54 4.05 -8.81
CA PHE A 77 17.49 4.59 -7.95
C PHE A 77 17.46 6.12 -8.01
N CYS A 78 18.60 6.79 -7.90
CA CYS A 78 18.73 8.24 -7.98
C CYS A 78 18.33 8.77 -9.37
N ASP A 79 18.72 8.09 -10.44
CA ASP A 79 18.36 8.47 -11.82
C ASP A 79 16.84 8.40 -12.02
N MET A 80 16.19 7.35 -11.54
CA MET A 80 14.73 7.23 -11.62
C MET A 80 14.03 8.33 -10.80
N VAL A 81 14.53 8.66 -9.61
CA VAL A 81 14.00 9.75 -8.77
C VAL A 81 14.17 11.10 -9.48
N ARG A 82 15.31 11.34 -10.13
CA ARG A 82 15.56 12.58 -10.90
C ARG A 82 14.52 12.76 -12.01
N VAL A 83 14.28 11.73 -12.83
CA VAL A 83 13.24 11.76 -13.89
C VAL A 83 11.86 12.08 -13.30
N ALA A 84 11.52 11.50 -12.15
CA ALA A 84 10.24 11.78 -11.50
C ALA A 84 10.15 13.22 -10.95
N ILE A 85 11.25 13.77 -10.42
CA ILE A 85 11.34 15.18 -10.00
C ILE A 85 11.12 16.11 -11.20
N ASP A 86 11.79 15.83 -12.32
CA ASP A 86 11.65 16.62 -13.56
C ASP A 86 10.23 16.53 -14.13
N SER A 87 9.58 15.39 -13.95
CA SER A 87 8.17 15.18 -14.29
C SER A 87 7.18 15.87 -13.32
N LYS A 88 7.67 16.55 -12.28
CA LYS A 88 6.85 17.34 -11.32
C LYS A 88 5.92 16.52 -10.44
N VAL A 89 6.31 15.32 -10.03
CA VAL A 89 5.53 14.55 -9.02
C VAL A 89 5.45 15.30 -7.70
N ASP A 90 4.32 15.19 -6.98
CA ASP A 90 4.08 15.92 -5.74
C ASP A 90 4.88 15.37 -4.55
N ALA A 91 5.05 14.04 -4.46
CA ALA A 91 5.80 13.39 -3.39
C ALA A 91 6.22 11.95 -3.75
N PHE A 92 7.15 11.42 -2.95
CA PHE A 92 7.61 10.04 -3.02
C PHE A 92 7.22 9.27 -1.77
N ILE A 93 6.68 8.05 -1.93
CA ILE A 93 6.38 7.14 -0.83
C ILE A 93 7.54 6.15 -0.71
N ILE A 94 8.30 6.22 0.40
CA ILE A 94 9.59 5.55 0.59
C ILE A 94 9.59 4.62 1.81
N GLN A 95 10.35 3.51 1.75
CA GLN A 95 10.54 2.56 2.84
C GLN A 95 11.92 2.64 3.48
N ASP A 96 12.97 2.71 2.68
CA ASP A 96 14.36 2.56 3.08
C ASP A 96 14.89 3.82 3.77
N LEU A 97 15.30 3.70 5.04
CA LEU A 97 15.79 4.83 5.86
C LEU A 97 17.11 5.39 5.32
N GLY A 98 17.99 4.54 4.79
CA GLY A 98 19.22 4.98 4.14
C GLY A 98 18.93 5.82 2.91
N MET A 99 17.93 5.41 2.11
CA MET A 99 17.51 6.17 0.94
C MET A 99 16.78 7.47 1.33
N VAL A 100 16.05 7.53 2.45
CA VAL A 100 15.51 8.80 2.97
C VAL A 100 16.65 9.79 3.21
N ARG A 101 17.70 9.35 3.91
CA ARG A 101 18.87 10.19 4.20
C ARG A 101 19.58 10.64 2.92
N LEU A 102 19.84 9.71 2.01
CA LEU A 102 20.43 9.99 0.71
C LEU A 102 19.65 11.03 -0.08
N LEU A 103 18.34 10.80 -0.28
CA LEU A 103 17.50 11.70 -1.08
C LEU A 103 17.37 13.10 -0.45
N ARG A 104 17.28 13.19 0.88
CA ARG A 104 17.25 14.48 1.59
C ARG A 104 18.54 15.28 1.43
N SER A 105 19.68 14.61 1.37
CA SER A 105 20.99 15.24 1.16
C SER A 105 21.17 15.64 -0.31
N LYS A 106 20.83 14.73 -1.25
CA LYS A 106 21.04 14.93 -2.69
C LYS A 106 20.03 15.86 -3.33
N PHE A 107 18.74 15.75 -2.98
CA PHE A 107 17.62 16.50 -3.58
C PHE A 107 16.95 17.40 -2.53
N LYS A 108 17.58 18.55 -2.25
CA LYS A 108 17.06 19.49 -1.24
C LYS A 108 15.70 20.03 -1.66
N GLY A 109 14.72 19.89 -0.79
CA GLY A 109 13.33 20.28 -1.05
C GLY A 109 12.42 19.10 -1.44
N ILE A 110 12.97 17.90 -1.67
CA ILE A 110 12.16 16.69 -1.97
C ILE A 110 11.13 16.42 -0.88
N VAL A 111 9.92 16.05 -1.29
CA VAL A 111 8.82 15.70 -0.39
C VAL A 111 8.76 14.18 -0.26
N LEU A 112 8.93 13.68 0.95
CA LEU A 112 8.97 12.25 1.26
C LEU A 112 7.85 11.86 2.23
N HIS A 113 7.12 10.81 1.89
CA HIS A 113 6.12 10.16 2.73
C HIS A 113 6.64 8.79 3.16
N ALA A 114 6.60 8.48 4.46
CA ALA A 114 6.96 7.15 4.92
C ALA A 114 5.94 6.12 4.44
N SER A 115 6.42 5.07 3.77
CA SER A 115 5.57 3.92 3.39
C SER A 115 5.09 3.17 4.62
N THR A 116 3.94 2.51 4.53
CA THR A 116 3.49 1.54 5.54
C THR A 116 4.53 0.43 5.78
N GLN A 117 5.35 0.12 4.78
CA GLN A 117 6.43 -0.87 4.90
C GLN A 117 7.60 -0.43 5.78
N MET A 118 7.68 0.85 6.16
CA MET A 118 8.62 1.34 7.19
C MET A 118 8.23 0.89 8.61
N GLY A 119 7.01 0.36 8.79
CA GLY A 119 6.54 -0.22 10.05
C GLY A 119 6.26 0.82 11.14
N ILE A 120 5.95 2.07 10.78
CA ILE A 120 5.62 3.13 11.74
C ILE A 120 4.22 2.90 12.28
N HIS A 121 4.11 2.67 13.62
CA HIS A 121 2.84 2.33 14.26
C HIS A 121 2.67 2.99 15.65
N ASN A 122 3.64 3.78 16.10
CA ASN A 122 3.63 4.44 17.40
C ASN A 122 4.31 5.81 17.32
N LEU A 123 4.20 6.58 18.41
CA LEU A 123 4.74 7.93 18.48
C LEU A 123 6.27 7.98 18.31
N ALA A 124 7.02 7.07 18.92
CA ALA A 124 8.48 7.08 18.86
C ALA A 124 8.99 6.88 17.41
N GLY A 125 8.39 5.94 16.66
CA GLY A 125 8.70 5.75 15.25
C GLY A 125 8.29 6.94 14.37
N ALA A 126 7.17 7.59 14.68
CA ALA A 126 6.72 8.78 13.97
C ALA A 126 7.65 9.98 14.21
N MET A 127 8.10 10.19 15.45
CA MET A 127 9.06 11.25 15.79
C MET A 127 10.40 11.03 15.07
N GLU A 128 10.87 9.78 14.96
CA GLU A 128 12.10 9.50 14.22
C GLU A 128 11.95 9.76 12.72
N ALA A 129 10.81 9.42 12.13
CA ALA A 129 10.49 9.76 10.75
C ALA A 129 10.45 11.29 10.53
N GLU A 130 9.88 12.04 11.46
CA GLU A 130 9.87 13.51 11.42
C GLU A 130 11.28 14.11 11.48
N ARG A 131 12.18 13.58 12.34
CA ARG A 131 13.59 13.98 12.40
C ARG A 131 14.33 13.73 11.09
N LEU A 132 14.01 12.66 10.41
CA LEU A 132 14.54 12.35 9.07
C LEU A 132 13.97 13.27 7.97
N GLY A 133 13.03 14.18 8.32
CA GLY A 133 12.41 15.13 7.41
C GLY A 133 11.31 14.55 6.54
N ILE A 134 10.73 13.42 6.94
CA ILE A 134 9.46 12.91 6.40
C ILE A 134 8.36 13.93 6.73
N THR A 135 7.43 14.12 5.80
CA THR A 135 6.32 15.09 5.97
C THR A 135 4.98 14.41 6.21
N ARG A 136 4.85 13.13 5.79
CA ARG A 136 3.63 12.33 5.96
C ARG A 136 4.01 10.90 6.32
N VAL A 137 3.25 10.27 7.20
CA VAL A 137 3.41 8.85 7.53
C VAL A 137 2.19 8.07 7.06
N VAL A 138 2.44 7.03 6.24
CA VAL A 138 1.44 5.98 5.99
C VAL A 138 1.58 4.97 7.12
N LEU A 139 0.74 5.09 8.12
CA LEU A 139 0.83 4.23 9.30
C LEU A 139 0.68 2.75 8.93
N SER A 140 1.37 1.90 9.68
CA SER A 140 1.19 0.48 9.52
C SER A 140 -0.23 0.07 9.92
N ARG A 141 -0.69 -1.07 9.40
CA ARG A 141 -2.07 -1.54 9.63
C ARG A 141 -2.29 -2.00 11.07
N GLU A 142 -1.23 -2.10 11.84
CA GLU A 142 -1.18 -2.51 13.25
C GLU A 142 -1.32 -1.33 14.22
N THR A 143 -1.38 -0.09 13.71
CA THR A 143 -1.49 1.13 14.52
C THR A 143 -2.85 1.26 15.17
N LYS A 144 -2.90 1.42 16.46
CA LYS A 144 -4.14 1.63 17.23
C LYS A 144 -4.61 3.08 17.15
N LEU A 145 -5.91 3.30 17.42
CA LEU A 145 -6.50 4.63 17.38
C LEU A 145 -5.82 5.59 18.38
N GLU A 146 -5.52 5.12 19.58
CA GLU A 146 -4.81 5.87 20.62
C GLU A 146 -3.41 6.31 20.18
N ASP A 147 -2.69 5.45 19.44
CA ASP A 147 -1.38 5.77 18.88
C ASP A 147 -1.49 6.81 17.75
N ILE A 148 -2.55 6.77 16.93
CA ILE A 148 -2.84 7.80 15.92
C ILE A 148 -3.02 9.16 16.58
N VAL A 149 -3.82 9.23 17.65
CA VAL A 149 -4.04 10.47 18.43
C VAL A 149 -2.73 10.95 19.06
N ALA A 150 -1.91 10.07 19.61
CA ALA A 150 -0.62 10.42 20.20
C ALA A 150 0.33 11.00 19.14
N ILE A 151 0.41 10.42 17.95
CA ILE A 151 1.23 10.93 16.83
C ILE A 151 0.73 12.30 16.41
N LYS A 152 -0.58 12.46 16.22
CA LYS A 152 -1.17 13.73 15.80
C LYS A 152 -0.87 14.88 16.75
N ASN A 153 -0.93 14.62 18.06
CA ASN A 153 -0.75 15.66 19.07
C ASN A 153 0.71 16.04 19.31
N ASN A 154 1.67 15.18 18.95
CA ASN A 154 3.08 15.36 19.28
C ASN A 154 4.01 15.50 18.07
N THR A 155 3.48 15.49 16.85
CA THR A 155 4.24 15.68 15.59
C THR A 155 3.52 16.64 14.65
N LYS A 156 4.25 17.18 13.67
CA LYS A 156 3.69 17.97 12.57
C LYS A 156 3.36 17.13 11.34
N LEU A 157 3.51 15.81 11.44
CA LEU A 157 3.30 14.88 10.33
C LEU A 157 1.84 14.88 9.88
N GLU A 158 1.64 14.81 8.57
CA GLU A 158 0.37 14.39 8.02
C GLU A 158 0.20 12.88 8.23
N ILE A 159 -1.01 12.46 8.56
CA ILE A 159 -1.32 11.04 8.83
C ILE A 159 -2.16 10.49 7.69
N GLU A 160 -1.63 9.44 7.04
CA GLU A 160 -2.30 8.65 6.02
C GLU A 160 -2.62 7.26 6.58
N TYR A 161 -3.85 6.79 6.36
CA TYR A 161 -4.30 5.51 6.87
C TYR A 161 -5.07 4.72 5.82
N PHE A 162 -4.88 3.39 5.79
CA PHE A 162 -5.65 2.52 4.88
C PHE A 162 -7.09 2.38 5.36
N VAL A 163 -8.05 2.61 4.45
CA VAL A 163 -9.48 2.52 4.78
C VAL A 163 -10.22 1.43 4.01
N GLN A 164 -9.65 0.95 2.90
CA GLN A 164 -10.27 -0.08 2.06
C GLN A 164 -9.22 -0.98 1.42
N GLY A 165 -9.52 -2.28 1.33
CA GLY A 165 -8.81 -3.23 0.48
C GLY A 165 -8.05 -4.32 1.23
N ALA A 166 -7.09 -4.96 0.58
CA ALA A 166 -6.40 -6.12 1.10
C ALA A 166 -5.62 -5.83 2.39
N LEU A 167 -5.87 -6.63 3.42
CA LEU A 167 -5.11 -6.63 4.65
C LEU A 167 -3.95 -7.64 4.55
N CYS A 168 -2.77 -7.27 5.03
CA CYS A 168 -1.65 -8.19 5.21
C CYS A 168 -1.73 -8.82 6.60
N VAL A 169 -1.43 -10.11 6.72
CA VAL A 169 -1.41 -10.82 8.00
C VAL A 169 -0.13 -10.54 8.78
N ALA A 170 0.99 -10.37 8.06
CA ALA A 170 2.27 -10.05 8.64
C ALA A 170 2.39 -8.57 8.99
N PHE A 171 3.17 -8.25 10.02
CA PHE A 171 3.57 -6.89 10.32
C PHE A 171 4.20 -6.22 9.09
N SER A 172 3.81 -4.99 8.85
CA SER A 172 4.13 -4.27 7.62
C SER A 172 5.65 -4.11 7.42
N GLY A 173 6.17 -4.51 6.24
CA GLY A 173 7.58 -4.41 5.87
C GLY A 173 8.51 -5.51 6.41
N ASN A 174 7.96 -6.49 7.16
CA ASN A 174 8.73 -7.55 7.80
C ASN A 174 8.14 -8.94 7.53
N CYS A 175 7.98 -9.27 6.23
CA CYS A 175 7.57 -10.59 5.79
C CYS A 175 8.66 -11.18 4.88
N TYR A 176 9.28 -12.26 5.33
CA TYR A 176 10.35 -12.98 4.63
C TYR A 176 9.87 -14.32 4.05
N LEU A 177 8.59 -14.66 4.21
CA LEU A 177 8.03 -15.95 3.81
C LEU A 177 8.26 -16.26 2.33
N SER A 178 8.04 -15.29 1.42
CA SER A 178 8.26 -15.51 -0.02
C SER A 178 9.73 -15.48 -0.42
N SER A 179 10.58 -14.69 0.26
CA SER A 179 11.99 -14.59 -0.08
C SER A 179 12.79 -15.82 0.33
N LEU A 180 12.47 -16.42 1.47
CA LEU A 180 13.20 -17.59 1.96
C LEU A 180 12.67 -18.90 1.36
N ASN A 181 11.40 -18.96 0.93
CA ASN A 181 10.82 -20.19 0.37
C ASN A 181 10.74 -20.22 -1.16
N ALA A 182 10.88 -19.09 -1.83
CA ALA A 182 10.69 -18.98 -3.29
C ALA A 182 11.62 -17.97 -3.97
N ASP A 183 12.65 -17.48 -3.32
CA ASP A 183 13.58 -16.45 -3.82
C ASP A 183 12.89 -15.20 -4.39
N LYS A 184 11.71 -14.87 -3.83
CA LYS A 184 10.83 -13.76 -4.27
C LYS A 184 10.55 -12.81 -3.11
N SER A 185 11.31 -11.71 -3.00
CA SER A 185 11.15 -10.78 -1.88
C SER A 185 9.81 -10.06 -1.90
N GLY A 186 8.99 -10.30 -0.87
CA GLY A 186 7.78 -9.54 -0.62
C GLY A 186 8.04 -8.07 -0.30
N ASN A 187 9.19 -7.77 0.30
CA ASN A 187 9.64 -6.41 0.62
C ASN A 187 10.17 -5.65 -0.61
N ARG A 188 10.35 -6.37 -1.73
CA ARG A 188 10.78 -5.80 -3.02
C ARG A 188 9.71 -5.94 -4.12
N GLY A 189 8.47 -6.21 -3.73
CA GLY A 189 7.31 -6.21 -4.65
C GLY A 189 7.01 -7.53 -5.33
N GLU A 190 7.68 -8.62 -4.97
CA GLU A 190 7.51 -9.94 -5.58
C GLU A 190 6.76 -10.94 -4.69
N CYS A 191 5.98 -10.47 -3.73
CA CYS A 191 5.21 -11.30 -2.82
C CYS A 191 4.39 -12.38 -3.55
N MET A 192 4.62 -13.64 -3.19
CA MET A 192 3.91 -14.81 -3.76
C MET A 192 2.56 -15.08 -3.09
N GLN A 193 2.20 -14.31 -2.06
CA GLN A 193 0.96 -14.49 -1.29
C GLN A 193 0.82 -15.89 -0.67
N LEU A 194 1.92 -16.50 -0.23
CA LEU A 194 1.92 -17.83 0.40
C LEU A 194 0.97 -17.89 1.62
N CYS A 195 0.84 -16.80 2.37
CA CYS A 195 -0.14 -16.69 3.47
C CYS A 195 -1.62 -16.85 3.02
N ARG A 196 -1.89 -16.91 1.72
CA ARG A 196 -3.23 -17.13 1.14
C ARG A 196 -3.46 -18.59 0.71
N LEU A 197 -2.51 -19.49 0.94
CA LEU A 197 -2.64 -20.92 0.69
C LEU A 197 -3.37 -21.61 1.85
N LYS A 198 -3.78 -22.87 1.63
CA LYS A 198 -4.30 -23.73 2.69
C LYS A 198 -3.17 -24.21 3.59
N TYR A 199 -3.44 -24.29 4.87
CA TYR A 199 -2.55 -24.84 5.88
C TYR A 199 -3.31 -25.82 6.76
N SER A 200 -2.62 -26.88 7.18
CA SER A 200 -3.04 -27.72 8.30
C SER A 200 -2.42 -27.19 9.56
N ALA A 201 -3.23 -26.84 10.57
CA ALA A 201 -2.76 -26.56 11.90
C ALA A 201 -2.56 -27.88 12.65
N VAL A 202 -1.35 -28.15 13.12
CA VAL A 202 -0.96 -29.37 13.79
C VAL A 202 -0.45 -29.01 15.19
N SER A 203 -0.87 -29.78 16.22
CA SER A 203 -0.37 -29.67 17.58
C SER A 203 -0.35 -31.04 18.24
N ASN A 204 0.71 -31.37 18.98
CA ASN A 204 0.95 -32.69 19.55
C ASN A 204 0.81 -33.81 18.50
N SER A 205 1.29 -33.58 17.28
CA SER A 205 1.19 -34.51 16.14
C SER A 205 -0.24 -34.79 15.64
N GLU A 206 -1.23 -34.02 16.10
CA GLU A 206 -2.62 -34.13 15.65
C GLU A 206 -3.05 -32.89 14.87
N GLN A 207 -3.78 -33.09 13.76
CA GLN A 207 -4.36 -31.99 13.01
C GLN A 207 -5.56 -31.41 13.78
N VAL A 208 -5.45 -30.13 14.19
CA VAL A 208 -6.49 -29.46 14.99
C VAL A 208 -7.41 -28.57 14.12
N ASN A 209 -6.92 -28.11 12.97
CA ASN A 209 -7.71 -27.35 11.99
C ASN A 209 -7.08 -27.44 10.60
N GLN A 210 -7.84 -27.08 9.55
CA GLN A 210 -7.35 -26.95 8.17
C GLN A 210 -8.15 -25.86 7.43
N GLY A 211 -7.46 -25.03 6.66
CA GLY A 211 -8.08 -23.98 5.87
C GLY A 211 -7.10 -22.89 5.46
N TYR A 212 -7.64 -21.74 5.08
CA TYR A 212 -6.82 -20.56 4.77
C TYR A 212 -6.45 -19.78 6.05
N LEU A 213 -5.73 -20.46 6.96
CA LEU A 213 -5.53 -20.04 8.36
C LEU A 213 -4.74 -18.75 8.54
N LEU A 214 -4.02 -18.27 7.51
CA LEU A 214 -3.28 -17.02 7.47
C LEU A 214 -3.91 -16.00 6.51
N SER A 215 -5.03 -16.35 5.85
CA SER A 215 -5.66 -15.49 4.86
C SER A 215 -6.61 -14.50 5.52
N THR A 216 -6.25 -13.21 5.51
CA THR A 216 -7.09 -12.15 6.08
C THR A 216 -8.29 -11.81 5.20
N CYS A 217 -9.41 -11.41 5.82
CA CYS A 217 -10.48 -10.66 5.17
C CYS A 217 -9.96 -9.32 4.61
N ASP A 218 -10.74 -8.70 3.73
CA ASP A 218 -10.42 -7.34 3.27
C ASP A 218 -10.88 -6.29 4.29
N LEU A 219 -10.09 -5.22 4.41
CA LEU A 219 -10.38 -4.07 5.27
C LEU A 219 -11.50 -3.22 4.68
N CYS A 220 -12.42 -2.74 5.53
CA CYS A 220 -13.37 -1.69 5.20
C CYS A 220 -13.67 -0.85 6.45
N LEU A 221 -13.18 0.39 6.49
CA LEU A 221 -13.34 1.33 7.59
C LEU A 221 -14.42 2.39 7.33
N ALA A 222 -15.36 2.11 6.44
CA ALA A 222 -16.46 3.04 6.13
C ALA A 222 -17.25 3.47 7.38
N ARG A 223 -17.39 2.58 8.38
CA ARG A 223 -18.06 2.87 9.67
C ARG A 223 -17.24 3.74 10.62
N ASN A 224 -15.93 3.81 10.39
CA ASN A 224 -14.96 4.43 11.30
C ASN A 224 -14.37 5.73 10.74
N LEU A 225 -14.84 6.22 9.59
CA LEU A 225 -14.28 7.41 8.93
C LEU A 225 -14.29 8.63 9.86
N ARG A 226 -15.41 8.89 10.54
CA ARG A 226 -15.50 10.01 11.49
C ARG A 226 -14.47 9.87 12.62
N GLN A 227 -14.36 8.69 13.20
CA GLN A 227 -13.42 8.40 14.28
C GLN A 227 -11.96 8.60 13.83
N LEU A 228 -11.61 8.22 12.59
CA LEU A 228 -10.28 8.43 12.02
C LEU A 228 -10.00 9.91 11.78
N ILE A 229 -10.97 10.68 11.28
CA ILE A 229 -10.85 12.13 11.11
C ILE A 229 -10.60 12.82 12.45
N ASP A 230 -11.40 12.47 13.45
CA ASP A 230 -11.28 13.04 14.80
C ASP A 230 -9.94 12.69 15.46
N ALA A 231 -9.38 11.51 15.15
CA ALA A 231 -8.04 11.10 15.57
C ALA A 231 -6.89 11.82 14.82
N GLY A 232 -7.20 12.54 13.73
CA GLY A 232 -6.24 13.35 12.99
C GLY A 232 -5.75 12.77 11.66
N VAL A 233 -6.40 11.70 11.15
CA VAL A 233 -6.13 11.19 9.80
C VAL A 233 -6.60 12.22 8.78
N THR A 234 -5.71 12.56 7.84
CA THR A 234 -5.98 13.54 6.78
C THR A 234 -6.01 12.93 5.38
N SER A 235 -5.36 11.78 5.18
CA SER A 235 -5.35 11.06 3.90
C SER A 235 -5.89 9.64 4.06
N PHE A 236 -6.91 9.31 3.27
CA PHE A 236 -7.65 8.05 3.30
C PHE A 236 -7.22 7.19 2.12
N LYS A 237 -6.35 6.22 2.38
CA LYS A 237 -5.72 5.39 1.35
C LYS A 237 -6.54 4.16 1.02
N ILE A 238 -6.76 3.95 -0.27
CA ILE A 238 -7.37 2.74 -0.81
C ILE A 238 -6.26 1.81 -1.30
N GLU A 239 -6.22 0.55 -0.84
CA GLU A 239 -5.32 -0.49 -1.38
C GLU A 239 -5.98 -1.13 -2.60
N GLY A 240 -5.23 -1.29 -3.71
CA GLY A 240 -5.84 -1.91 -4.89
C GLY A 240 -5.11 -1.75 -6.21
N ARG A 241 -3.78 -1.52 -6.24
CA ARG A 241 -3.01 -1.32 -7.49
C ARG A 241 -3.09 -2.48 -8.50
N LEU A 242 -3.42 -3.69 -8.04
CA LEU A 242 -3.64 -4.89 -8.86
C LEU A 242 -5.13 -5.19 -9.07
N ARG A 243 -6.02 -4.23 -8.81
CA ARG A 243 -7.46 -4.41 -8.94
C ARG A 243 -7.97 -3.89 -10.28
N ARG A 244 -9.15 -4.42 -10.68
CA ARG A 244 -9.84 -4.00 -11.89
C ARG A 244 -10.33 -2.55 -11.78
N TYR A 245 -10.57 -1.92 -12.90
CA TYR A 245 -11.02 -0.52 -12.98
C TYR A 245 -12.35 -0.28 -12.23
N GLY A 246 -13.28 -1.23 -12.29
CA GLY A 246 -14.53 -1.15 -11.53
C GLY A 246 -14.32 -1.05 -10.01
N TYR A 247 -13.29 -1.72 -9.47
CA TYR A 247 -12.93 -1.58 -8.06
C TYR A 247 -12.36 -0.18 -7.76
N ILE A 248 -11.48 0.33 -8.62
CA ILE A 248 -10.89 1.67 -8.46
C ILE A 248 -11.99 2.72 -8.47
N ALA A 249 -12.90 2.64 -9.45
CA ALA A 249 -14.02 3.55 -9.59
C ALA A 249 -14.97 3.53 -8.38
N GLU A 250 -15.45 2.33 -8.01
CA GLU A 250 -16.40 2.18 -6.90
C GLU A 250 -15.80 2.65 -5.58
N ALA A 251 -14.60 2.14 -5.22
CA ALA A 251 -13.96 2.50 -3.97
C ALA A 251 -13.70 4.02 -3.89
N THR A 252 -13.10 4.60 -4.93
CA THR A 252 -12.76 6.02 -4.95
C THR A 252 -14.02 6.89 -4.83
N SER A 253 -15.07 6.61 -5.61
CA SER A 253 -16.29 7.41 -5.59
C SER A 253 -17.03 7.32 -4.26
N ARG A 254 -17.10 6.12 -3.66
CA ARG A 254 -17.75 5.93 -2.36
C ARG A 254 -17.03 6.66 -1.24
N TYR A 255 -15.71 6.54 -1.15
CA TYR A 255 -14.94 7.23 -0.11
C TYR A 255 -14.90 8.74 -0.35
N ALA A 256 -14.80 9.22 -1.61
CA ALA A 256 -14.85 10.64 -1.92
C ALA A 256 -16.20 11.26 -1.52
N ASN A 257 -17.31 10.58 -1.79
CA ASN A 257 -18.64 11.02 -1.38
C ASN A 257 -18.84 10.94 0.14
N ALA A 258 -18.35 9.89 0.80
CA ALA A 258 -18.42 9.73 2.24
C ALA A 258 -17.68 10.85 2.99
N ILE A 259 -16.48 11.22 2.54
CA ILE A 259 -15.68 12.28 3.16
C ILE A 259 -16.35 13.67 2.96
N LYS A 260 -16.91 13.93 1.79
CA LYS A 260 -17.66 15.16 1.55
C LYS A 260 -18.92 15.28 2.41
N ASN A 261 -19.57 14.16 2.74
CA ASN A 261 -20.83 14.07 3.47
C ASN A 261 -20.68 13.28 4.77
N ILE A 262 -19.62 13.54 5.52
CA ILE A 262 -19.20 12.72 6.67
C ILE A 262 -20.29 12.56 7.75
N GLU A 263 -21.16 13.53 7.90
CA GLU A 263 -22.28 13.49 8.87
C GLU A 263 -23.38 12.49 8.48
N ASN A 264 -23.45 12.09 7.20
CA ASN A 264 -24.54 11.26 6.65
C ASN A 264 -24.00 9.98 5.96
N VAL A 265 -22.87 9.45 6.42
CA VAL A 265 -22.26 8.25 5.80
C VAL A 265 -23.13 7.03 6.00
N GLN A 266 -23.53 6.40 4.90
CA GLN A 266 -24.22 5.12 4.89
C GLN A 266 -23.20 3.98 4.71
N ALA A 267 -22.50 3.62 5.77
CA ALA A 267 -21.39 2.66 5.73
C ALA A 267 -21.79 1.30 5.15
N LYS A 268 -23.03 0.83 5.46
CA LYS A 268 -23.54 -0.44 4.92
C LYS A 268 -23.71 -0.41 3.41
N ASP A 269 -24.06 0.74 2.82
CA ASP A 269 -24.17 0.88 1.37
C ASP A 269 -22.81 0.85 0.70
N ILE A 270 -21.78 1.42 1.35
CA ILE A 270 -20.39 1.32 0.90
C ILE A 270 -19.94 -0.14 0.94
N GLU A 271 -20.13 -0.84 2.06
CA GLU A 271 -19.80 -2.26 2.18
C GLU A 271 -20.47 -3.11 1.10
N ASN A 272 -21.78 -2.89 0.87
CA ASN A 272 -22.56 -3.62 -0.14
C ASN A 272 -22.06 -3.35 -1.57
N ALA A 273 -21.74 -2.10 -1.88
CA ALA A 273 -21.16 -1.71 -3.16
C ALA A 273 -19.78 -2.37 -3.37
N MET A 274 -18.92 -2.31 -2.37
CA MET A 274 -17.60 -2.92 -2.42
C MET A 274 -17.64 -4.45 -2.55
N ARG A 275 -18.64 -5.14 -1.96
CA ARG A 275 -18.84 -6.59 -2.14
C ARG A 275 -19.04 -7.00 -3.59
N LYS A 276 -19.64 -6.14 -4.41
CA LYS A 276 -19.88 -6.43 -5.84
C LYS A 276 -18.61 -6.41 -6.66
N VAL A 277 -17.66 -5.53 -6.30
CA VAL A 277 -16.43 -5.34 -7.08
C VAL A 277 -15.26 -6.17 -6.56
N PHE A 278 -15.12 -6.36 -5.24
CA PHE A 278 -14.15 -7.28 -4.65
C PHE A 278 -14.39 -7.53 -3.15
N ASN A 279 -14.40 -8.81 -2.74
CA ASN A 279 -14.37 -9.21 -1.32
C ASN A 279 -13.80 -10.63 -1.18
N ARG A 280 -13.18 -10.92 -0.02
CA ARG A 280 -12.77 -12.27 0.42
C ARG A 280 -13.62 -12.72 1.61
N GLY A 281 -14.93 -12.79 1.43
CA GLY A 281 -15.87 -13.10 2.51
C GLY A 281 -16.40 -11.82 3.18
N GLU A 282 -16.37 -11.77 4.52
CA GLU A 282 -16.83 -10.60 5.26
C GLU A 282 -15.74 -9.51 5.28
N TYR A 283 -16.17 -8.25 5.35
CA TYR A 283 -15.27 -7.13 5.61
C TYR A 283 -14.91 -7.07 7.08
N ASN A 284 -13.74 -6.52 7.36
CA ASN A 284 -13.15 -6.40 8.67
C ASN A 284 -12.72 -4.96 8.95
N THR A 285 -12.81 -4.51 10.19
CA THR A 285 -12.33 -3.19 10.63
C THR A 285 -10.85 -3.18 11.03
N GLY A 286 -10.17 -4.33 10.94
CA GLY A 286 -8.81 -4.49 11.43
C GLY A 286 -8.77 -4.75 12.94
N ILE A 287 -7.58 -5.08 13.42
CA ILE A 287 -7.34 -5.34 14.85
C ILE A 287 -7.06 -4.07 15.66
N TYR A 288 -7.00 -2.93 15.01
CA TYR A 288 -6.50 -1.67 15.58
C TYR A 288 -7.57 -0.87 16.30
N LEU A 289 -8.82 -0.99 15.85
CA LEU A 289 -9.96 -0.29 16.42
C LEU A 289 -10.70 -1.11 17.49
N ASP A 290 -10.50 -2.44 17.50
CA ASP A 290 -11.10 -3.35 18.47
C ASP A 290 -10.15 -4.49 18.83
N GLU A 291 -9.67 -4.50 20.08
CA GLU A 291 -8.76 -5.54 20.60
C GLU A 291 -9.40 -6.94 20.65
N ASN A 292 -10.73 -7.02 20.72
CA ASN A 292 -11.45 -8.29 20.81
C ASN A 292 -11.54 -9.01 19.45
N ASN A 293 -11.35 -8.30 18.34
CA ASN A 293 -11.51 -8.83 16.97
C ASN A 293 -10.26 -9.47 16.36
N ARG A 294 -9.22 -9.77 17.14
CA ARG A 294 -7.97 -10.41 16.62
C ARG A 294 -8.18 -11.72 15.86
N ARG A 295 -9.31 -12.41 16.07
CA ARG A 295 -9.66 -13.63 15.35
C ARG A 295 -10.39 -13.36 14.03
N ASP A 296 -11.29 -12.36 14.04
CA ASP A 296 -12.24 -12.13 12.94
C ASP A 296 -11.58 -11.55 11.68
N ILE A 297 -10.27 -11.29 11.73
CA ILE A 297 -9.52 -10.84 10.56
C ILE A 297 -9.21 -11.97 9.57
N ILE A 298 -9.31 -13.24 9.98
CA ILE A 298 -8.98 -14.39 9.12
C ILE A 298 -10.22 -14.90 8.40
N ASN A 299 -10.06 -15.16 7.13
CA ASN A 299 -11.04 -15.82 6.28
C ASN A 299 -10.57 -17.26 5.97
N GLU A 300 -10.99 -18.20 6.77
CA GLU A 300 -10.57 -19.61 6.66
C GLU A 300 -11.12 -20.32 5.41
N LYS A 301 -12.15 -19.75 4.75
CA LYS A 301 -12.94 -20.45 3.71
C LYS A 301 -12.62 -20.05 2.28
N PHE A 302 -12.13 -18.82 2.05
CA PHE A 302 -12.00 -18.27 0.70
C PHE A 302 -10.61 -17.68 0.46
N GLN A 303 -9.96 -18.13 -0.60
CA GLN A 303 -8.67 -17.59 -1.02
C GLN A 303 -8.81 -16.27 -1.79
N ASN A 304 -9.75 -16.26 -2.73
CA ASN A 304 -9.91 -15.21 -3.74
C ASN A 304 -11.27 -14.51 -3.63
N HIS A 305 -11.54 -13.63 -4.58
CA HIS A 305 -12.81 -12.93 -4.68
C HIS A 305 -14.01 -13.89 -4.62
N ARG A 306 -14.89 -13.69 -3.64
CA ARG A 306 -16.08 -14.48 -3.45
C ARG A 306 -17.21 -14.04 -4.37
N GLY A 307 -17.39 -12.72 -4.57
CA GLY A 307 -18.54 -12.14 -5.23
C GLY A 307 -19.79 -12.06 -4.34
N VAL A 308 -20.93 -11.79 -4.96
CA VAL A 308 -22.24 -11.71 -4.30
C VAL A 308 -23.08 -12.92 -4.74
N CYS A 309 -23.65 -13.65 -3.78
CA CYS A 309 -24.53 -14.78 -4.10
C CYS A 309 -25.82 -14.28 -4.78
N VAL A 310 -26.05 -14.74 -6.01
CA VAL A 310 -27.17 -14.31 -6.83
C VAL A 310 -28.15 -15.44 -7.16
N GLY A 311 -27.80 -16.69 -6.88
CA GLY A 311 -28.70 -17.81 -7.21
C GLY A 311 -28.11 -19.20 -7.02
N LYS A 312 -28.69 -20.16 -7.75
CA LYS A 312 -28.30 -21.58 -7.71
C LYS A 312 -28.35 -22.23 -9.09
N VAL A 313 -27.49 -23.21 -9.32
CA VAL A 313 -27.51 -24.08 -10.49
C VAL A 313 -28.72 -25.05 -10.38
N LYS A 314 -29.60 -25.05 -11.37
CA LYS A 314 -30.82 -25.90 -11.46
C LYS A 314 -30.59 -27.16 -12.24
N ALA A 315 -29.88 -27.08 -13.37
CA ALA A 315 -29.58 -28.22 -14.24
C ALA A 315 -28.29 -27.98 -15.04
N VAL A 316 -27.64 -29.09 -15.38
CA VAL A 316 -26.45 -29.09 -16.26
C VAL A 316 -26.61 -30.25 -17.25
N SER A 317 -26.55 -29.95 -18.54
CA SER A 317 -26.63 -30.95 -19.63
C SER A 317 -25.54 -30.71 -20.67
N PRO A 318 -25.05 -31.79 -21.34
CA PRO A 318 -24.14 -31.64 -22.47
C PRO A 318 -24.81 -30.84 -23.62
N PHE A 319 -24.02 -29.99 -24.26
CA PHE A 319 -24.44 -29.21 -25.43
C PHE A 319 -23.26 -29.04 -26.39
N LYS A 320 -23.20 -29.82 -27.47
CA LYS A 320 -22.03 -29.87 -28.37
C LYS A 320 -20.75 -30.17 -27.59
N THR A 321 -19.74 -29.27 -27.69
CA THR A 321 -18.46 -29.33 -26.96
C THR A 321 -18.50 -28.62 -25.59
N LEU A 322 -19.67 -28.10 -25.22
CA LEU A 322 -19.87 -27.34 -23.98
C LEU A 322 -20.90 -28.02 -23.07
N TYR A 323 -21.11 -27.44 -21.90
CA TYR A 323 -22.24 -27.73 -21.03
C TYR A 323 -23.22 -26.55 -21.07
N GLN A 324 -24.51 -26.87 -21.22
CA GLN A 324 -25.61 -25.95 -20.99
C GLN A 324 -25.92 -25.97 -19.50
N ILE A 325 -25.81 -24.82 -18.85
CA ILE A 325 -26.08 -24.62 -17.42
C ILE A 325 -27.36 -23.83 -17.30
N THR A 326 -28.36 -24.37 -16.65
CA THR A 326 -29.58 -23.66 -16.27
C THR A 326 -29.47 -23.25 -14.82
N LEU A 327 -29.63 -21.98 -14.53
CA LEU A 327 -29.51 -21.43 -13.19
C LEU A 327 -30.61 -20.38 -12.87
N SER A 328 -30.96 -20.25 -11.60
CA SER A 328 -31.76 -19.11 -11.12
C SER A 328 -30.82 -17.97 -10.71
N SER A 329 -31.21 -16.73 -10.96
CA SER A 329 -30.46 -15.55 -10.50
C SER A 329 -31.41 -14.42 -10.12
N THR A 330 -31.11 -13.76 -8.99
CA THR A 330 -31.76 -12.50 -8.57
C THR A 330 -31.18 -11.28 -9.29
N HIS A 331 -30.03 -11.47 -9.97
CA HIS A 331 -29.38 -10.47 -10.79
C HIS A 331 -29.63 -10.76 -12.27
N LYS A 332 -29.84 -9.70 -13.05
CA LYS A 332 -29.97 -9.83 -14.51
C LYS A 332 -28.60 -10.14 -15.11
N LEU A 333 -28.43 -11.37 -15.58
CA LEU A 333 -27.16 -11.78 -16.16
C LEU A 333 -26.96 -11.20 -17.57
N ASN A 334 -25.74 -10.77 -17.84
CA ASN A 334 -25.31 -10.21 -19.11
C ASN A 334 -24.08 -10.95 -19.65
N THR A 335 -23.83 -10.79 -20.95
CA THR A 335 -22.56 -11.22 -21.56
C THR A 335 -21.39 -10.49 -20.90
N ASN A 336 -20.29 -11.20 -20.71
CA ASN A 336 -19.08 -10.76 -19.99
C ASN A 336 -19.21 -10.66 -18.45
N ASP A 337 -20.34 -11.04 -17.86
CA ASP A 337 -20.38 -11.23 -16.41
C ASP A 337 -19.43 -12.35 -15.97
N GLY A 338 -18.89 -12.22 -14.78
CA GLY A 338 -18.10 -13.26 -14.15
C GLY A 338 -18.94 -14.03 -13.14
N LEU A 339 -18.98 -15.34 -13.24
CA LEU A 339 -19.69 -16.18 -12.27
C LEU A 339 -18.74 -17.16 -11.59
N LYS A 340 -19.00 -17.42 -10.31
CA LYS A 340 -18.36 -18.48 -9.54
C LYS A 340 -19.44 -19.42 -9.00
N PHE A 341 -19.26 -20.70 -9.23
CA PHE A 341 -20.11 -21.78 -8.70
C PHE A 341 -19.41 -22.41 -7.53
N VAL A 342 -20.10 -22.51 -6.40
CA VAL A 342 -19.53 -23.04 -5.16
C VAL A 342 -20.45 -24.12 -4.61
N LYS A 343 -19.90 -25.31 -4.36
CA LYS A 343 -20.55 -26.40 -3.66
C LYS A 343 -19.50 -27.15 -2.84
N ASP A 344 -19.70 -27.20 -1.56
CA ASP A 344 -18.74 -27.71 -0.58
C ASP A 344 -17.38 -27.01 -0.77
N ASP A 345 -16.30 -27.74 -0.97
CA ASP A 345 -14.95 -27.21 -1.23
C ASP A 345 -14.64 -27.02 -2.72
N ASN A 346 -15.62 -27.28 -3.62
CA ASN A 346 -15.40 -27.17 -5.05
C ASN A 346 -15.82 -25.78 -5.57
N GLU A 347 -14.87 -25.04 -6.16
CA GLU A 347 -15.09 -23.74 -6.78
C GLU A 347 -14.79 -23.77 -8.27
N ILE A 348 -15.77 -23.35 -9.09
CA ILE A 348 -15.61 -23.22 -10.55
C ILE A 348 -15.92 -21.79 -10.96
N SER A 349 -14.96 -21.10 -11.56
CA SER A 349 -15.16 -19.74 -12.12
C SER A 349 -15.26 -19.78 -13.64
N ILE A 350 -16.21 -19.01 -14.19
CA ILE A 350 -16.42 -18.84 -15.64
C ILE A 350 -16.68 -17.38 -16.00
N GLY A 351 -16.33 -17.00 -17.24
CA GLY A 351 -16.87 -15.81 -17.90
C GLY A 351 -18.12 -16.19 -18.68
N VAL A 352 -19.15 -15.39 -18.60
CA VAL A 352 -20.40 -15.61 -19.31
C VAL A 352 -20.27 -15.15 -20.77
N GLY A 353 -20.32 -16.08 -21.71
CA GLY A 353 -20.35 -15.78 -23.14
C GLY A 353 -21.77 -15.40 -23.60
N ASN A 354 -22.59 -16.40 -23.89
CA ASN A 354 -23.98 -16.21 -24.29
C ASN A 354 -24.93 -16.47 -23.13
N VAL A 355 -25.92 -15.57 -22.99
CA VAL A 355 -26.98 -15.67 -21.97
C VAL A 355 -28.32 -15.76 -22.69
N VAL A 356 -29.13 -16.74 -22.32
CA VAL A 356 -30.55 -16.83 -22.73
C VAL A 356 -31.39 -16.65 -21.48
N SER A 357 -32.14 -15.55 -21.41
CA SER A 357 -33.11 -15.32 -20.34
C SER A 357 -34.31 -16.23 -20.53
N LEU A 358 -34.75 -16.88 -19.47
CA LEU A 358 -35.96 -17.67 -19.37
C LEU A 358 -36.96 -16.92 -18.47
N ASP A 359 -38.12 -17.52 -18.26
CA ASP A 359 -39.14 -16.93 -17.34
C ASP A 359 -38.66 -17.02 -15.88
N LYS A 360 -39.18 -16.07 -15.06
CA LYS A 360 -39.03 -16.05 -13.58
C LYS A 360 -37.60 -15.97 -13.05
N GLY A 361 -36.69 -15.27 -13.75
CA GLY A 361 -35.31 -15.09 -13.27
C GLY A 361 -34.44 -16.32 -13.45
N GLU A 362 -34.80 -17.20 -14.38
CA GLU A 362 -33.95 -18.30 -14.82
C GLU A 362 -33.17 -17.94 -16.08
N TYR A 363 -31.96 -18.48 -16.19
CA TYR A 363 -31.03 -18.21 -17.29
C TYR A 363 -30.39 -19.48 -17.78
N LYS A 364 -30.13 -19.57 -19.08
CA LYS A 364 -29.26 -20.58 -19.70
C LYS A 364 -27.97 -19.92 -20.14
N ILE A 365 -26.87 -20.53 -19.75
CA ILE A 365 -25.49 -20.10 -20.13
C ILE A 365 -24.73 -21.34 -20.62
N TYR A 366 -23.61 -21.09 -21.31
CA TYR A 366 -22.81 -22.17 -21.90
C TYR A 366 -21.37 -22.05 -21.44
N SER A 367 -20.74 -23.15 -21.06
CA SER A 367 -19.36 -23.18 -20.57
C SER A 367 -18.68 -24.51 -20.90
N ASN A 368 -17.38 -24.53 -21.07
CA ASN A 368 -16.55 -25.72 -21.13
C ASN A 368 -16.34 -26.39 -19.75
N LYS A 369 -16.66 -25.66 -18.67
CA LYS A 369 -16.60 -26.18 -17.30
C LYS A 369 -17.99 -26.67 -16.84
N ARG A 370 -18.01 -27.75 -16.06
CA ARG A 370 -19.23 -28.42 -15.56
C ARG A 370 -19.40 -28.18 -14.07
N PRO A 371 -20.21 -27.19 -13.64
CA PRO A 371 -20.57 -27.03 -12.23
C PRO A 371 -21.55 -28.15 -11.82
N GLU A 372 -21.61 -28.41 -10.52
CA GLU A 372 -22.58 -29.36 -9.97
C GLU A 372 -23.97 -28.72 -9.82
N VAL A 373 -25.01 -29.54 -9.98
CA VAL A 373 -26.39 -29.14 -9.70
C VAL A 373 -26.52 -28.83 -8.22
N GLY A 374 -27.18 -27.71 -7.90
CA GLY A 374 -27.34 -27.21 -6.54
C GLY A 374 -26.21 -26.28 -6.08
N SER A 375 -25.12 -26.10 -6.85
CA SER A 375 -24.08 -25.13 -6.54
C SER A 375 -24.68 -23.73 -6.37
N ALA A 376 -24.22 -23.01 -5.36
CA ALA A 376 -24.49 -21.57 -5.22
C ALA A 376 -23.80 -20.78 -6.33
N VAL A 377 -24.48 -19.81 -6.90
CA VAL A 377 -23.97 -18.94 -7.99
C VAL A 377 -23.62 -17.58 -7.40
N TYR A 378 -22.34 -17.22 -7.50
CA TYR A 378 -21.84 -15.91 -7.10
C TYR A 378 -21.49 -15.08 -8.33
N LEU A 379 -21.98 -13.84 -8.37
CA LEU A 379 -21.55 -12.82 -9.35
C LEU A 379 -20.23 -12.22 -8.87
N THR A 380 -19.18 -12.43 -9.64
CA THR A 380 -17.83 -11.91 -9.34
C THR A 380 -17.46 -10.71 -10.21
N VAL A 381 -18.14 -10.56 -11.35
CA VAL A 381 -18.03 -9.39 -12.23
C VAL A 381 -19.41 -9.05 -12.74
N ASP A 382 -19.87 -7.85 -12.46
CA ASP A 382 -21.04 -7.23 -13.07
C ASP A 382 -20.56 -6.34 -14.20
N SER A 383 -20.59 -6.85 -15.42
CA SER A 383 -20.02 -6.18 -16.60
C SER A 383 -20.74 -4.85 -16.93
N THR A 384 -22.04 -4.79 -16.69
CA THR A 384 -22.85 -3.57 -16.93
C THR A 384 -22.51 -2.50 -15.92
N HIS A 385 -22.47 -2.85 -14.64
CA HIS A 385 -22.10 -1.94 -13.55
C HIS A 385 -20.67 -1.44 -13.69
N GLU A 386 -19.71 -2.32 -14.01
CA GLU A 386 -18.32 -1.93 -14.24
C GLU A 386 -18.20 -0.92 -15.40
N LYS A 387 -18.94 -1.16 -16.49
CA LYS A 387 -18.98 -0.24 -17.62
C LYS A 387 -19.56 1.13 -17.24
N GLU A 388 -20.66 1.16 -16.50
CA GLU A 388 -21.27 2.41 -16.01
C GLU A 388 -20.30 3.21 -15.14
N LEU A 389 -19.61 2.55 -14.21
CA LEU A 389 -18.63 3.17 -13.32
C LEU A 389 -17.43 3.77 -14.08
N THR A 390 -16.96 3.10 -15.13
CA THR A 390 -15.75 3.48 -15.85
C THR A 390 -15.98 4.45 -17.00
N MET A 391 -17.23 4.65 -17.42
CA MET A 391 -17.62 5.60 -18.45
C MET A 391 -17.82 7.04 -17.97
N VAL A 392 -17.78 7.29 -16.68
CA VAL A 392 -17.93 8.64 -16.12
C VAL A 392 -16.75 9.50 -16.56
N GLU A 393 -17.00 10.62 -17.20
CA GLU A 393 -15.99 11.61 -17.56
C GLU A 393 -16.21 12.91 -16.80
N LYS A 394 -15.21 13.33 -16.04
CA LYS A 394 -15.19 14.62 -15.35
C LYS A 394 -14.60 15.66 -16.27
N LYS A 395 -15.41 16.55 -16.79
CA LYS A 395 -14.98 17.66 -17.63
C LYS A 395 -14.71 18.92 -16.82
N ILE A 396 -13.72 19.69 -17.27
CA ILE A 396 -13.30 20.95 -16.65
C ILE A 396 -14.10 22.10 -17.30
N PRO A 397 -14.88 22.87 -16.53
CA PRO A 397 -15.64 24.00 -17.08
C PRO A 397 -14.68 25.09 -17.58
N VAL A 398 -14.95 25.59 -18.81
CA VAL A 398 -14.19 26.68 -19.41
C VAL A 398 -15.17 27.71 -19.97
N SER A 399 -14.98 29.00 -19.63
CA SER A 399 -15.65 30.11 -20.26
C SER A 399 -14.76 30.68 -21.36
N ILE A 400 -15.30 30.82 -22.56
CA ILE A 400 -14.57 31.31 -23.74
C ILE A 400 -15.31 32.52 -24.31
N TYR A 401 -14.58 33.63 -24.49
CA TYR A 401 -15.03 34.80 -25.21
C TYR A 401 -14.16 34.98 -26.44
N VAL A 402 -14.78 35.06 -27.61
CA VAL A 402 -14.10 35.25 -28.92
C VAL A 402 -14.51 36.59 -29.50
N GLU A 403 -13.55 37.42 -29.85
CA GLU A 403 -13.78 38.70 -30.49
C GLU A 403 -13.01 38.73 -31.81
N MET A 404 -13.70 39.16 -32.87
CA MET A 404 -13.14 39.27 -34.22
C MET A 404 -13.55 40.57 -34.87
N GLU A 405 -12.57 41.44 -35.05
CA GLU A 405 -12.74 42.76 -35.67
C GLU A 405 -12.01 42.86 -36.99
N LYS A 406 -12.49 43.78 -37.85
CA LYS A 406 -11.84 44.11 -39.11
C LYS A 406 -10.47 44.78 -38.85
N ASP A 407 -9.50 44.45 -39.67
CA ASP A 407 -8.13 44.96 -39.59
C ASP A 407 -7.39 44.67 -38.27
N ALA A 408 -7.93 43.73 -37.46
CA ALA A 408 -7.33 43.24 -36.23
C ALA A 408 -7.09 41.72 -36.29
N VAL A 409 -6.27 41.20 -35.38
CA VAL A 409 -6.12 39.74 -35.18
C VAL A 409 -7.24 39.22 -34.30
N PRO A 410 -7.69 37.97 -34.46
CA PRO A 410 -8.67 37.36 -33.53
C PRO A 410 -8.19 37.42 -32.10
N TYR A 411 -9.09 37.79 -31.17
CA TYR A 411 -8.85 37.79 -29.74
C TYR A 411 -9.71 36.74 -29.07
N ILE A 412 -9.11 35.96 -28.18
CA ILE A 412 -9.81 34.92 -27.39
C ILE A 412 -9.41 35.08 -25.93
N ARG A 413 -10.38 35.14 -25.04
CA ARG A 413 -10.20 35.07 -23.61
C ARG A 413 -10.79 33.76 -23.10
N LEU A 414 -9.98 32.97 -22.42
CA LEU A 414 -10.37 31.70 -21.80
C LEU A 414 -10.23 31.82 -20.28
N ARG A 415 -11.20 31.27 -19.57
CA ARG A 415 -11.16 31.22 -18.10
C ARG A 415 -11.61 29.85 -17.58
N SER A 416 -10.82 29.27 -16.69
CA SER A 416 -11.14 28.02 -15.97
C SER A 416 -10.68 28.13 -14.52
N GLY A 417 -11.63 28.14 -13.59
CA GLY A 417 -11.31 28.39 -12.17
C GLY A 417 -10.61 29.74 -11.95
N ASP A 418 -9.42 29.71 -11.38
CA ASP A 418 -8.58 30.87 -11.12
C ASP A 418 -7.67 31.24 -12.32
N THR A 419 -7.51 30.33 -13.29
CA THR A 419 -6.67 30.55 -14.47
C THR A 419 -7.43 31.34 -15.53
N GLU A 420 -6.86 32.45 -15.99
CA GLU A 420 -7.36 33.28 -17.09
C GLU A 420 -6.23 33.51 -18.11
N LEU A 421 -6.55 33.36 -19.39
CA LEU A 421 -5.60 33.42 -20.50
C LEU A 421 -6.19 34.20 -21.65
N GLU A 422 -5.35 35.04 -22.28
CA GLU A 422 -5.65 35.72 -23.53
C GLU A 422 -4.81 35.12 -24.66
N VAL A 423 -5.46 34.82 -25.78
CA VAL A 423 -4.82 34.26 -26.99
C VAL A 423 -5.17 35.13 -28.18
N TYR A 424 -4.16 35.48 -28.93
CA TYR A 424 -4.29 36.26 -30.19
C TYR A 424 -3.98 35.35 -31.36
N GLY A 425 -4.75 35.53 -32.45
CA GLY A 425 -4.44 34.85 -33.71
C GLY A 425 -3.28 35.54 -34.44
N ASP A 426 -2.67 34.82 -35.36
CA ASP A 426 -1.49 35.32 -36.11
C ASP A 426 -1.87 36.07 -37.40
N THR A 427 -3.15 36.01 -37.84
CA THR A 427 -3.61 36.57 -39.10
C THR A 427 -4.55 37.74 -38.89
N VAL A 428 -4.26 38.88 -39.50
CA VAL A 428 -5.18 40.03 -39.51
C VAL A 428 -6.40 39.69 -40.34
N LEU A 429 -7.58 39.97 -39.81
CA LEU A 429 -8.84 39.61 -40.41
C LEU A 429 -9.26 40.63 -41.48
N GLU A 430 -9.63 40.14 -42.67
CA GLU A 430 -10.18 40.94 -43.73
C GLU A 430 -11.71 41.10 -43.59
N PRO A 431 -12.28 42.21 -44.11
CA PRO A 431 -13.73 42.33 -44.20
C PRO A 431 -14.29 41.25 -45.13
N ALA A 432 -15.43 40.70 -44.80
CA ALA A 432 -16.10 39.70 -45.63
C ALA A 432 -16.55 40.31 -46.96
N LYS A 433 -16.07 39.75 -48.07
CA LYS A 433 -16.45 40.18 -49.44
C LYS A 433 -17.86 39.70 -49.85
N ASN A 434 -18.30 38.56 -49.29
CA ASN A 434 -19.62 37.96 -49.55
C ASN A 434 -20.39 37.79 -48.23
N ALA A 435 -20.27 36.60 -47.59
CA ALA A 435 -20.97 36.33 -46.33
C ALA A 435 -19.97 36.35 -45.15
N PRO A 436 -20.18 37.19 -44.11
CA PRO A 436 -19.36 37.15 -42.90
C PRO A 436 -19.56 35.85 -42.16
N ILE A 437 -18.57 35.45 -41.35
CA ILE A 437 -18.74 34.32 -40.44
C ILE A 437 -19.84 34.63 -39.42
N SER A 438 -20.71 33.65 -39.14
CA SER A 438 -21.77 33.83 -38.16
C SER A 438 -21.26 33.56 -36.75
N ILE A 439 -21.86 34.18 -35.74
CA ILE A 439 -21.62 33.92 -34.31
C ILE A 439 -21.82 32.43 -34.02
N GLN A 440 -22.86 31.83 -34.58
CA GLN A 440 -23.18 30.43 -34.40
C GLN A 440 -22.04 29.49 -34.89
N ASN A 441 -21.42 29.80 -36.04
CA ASN A 441 -20.32 28.99 -36.58
C ASN A 441 -19.07 29.07 -35.71
N VAL A 442 -18.80 30.20 -35.05
CA VAL A 442 -17.71 30.37 -34.11
C VAL A 442 -17.99 29.58 -32.84
N ILE A 443 -19.22 29.69 -32.29
CA ILE A 443 -19.65 28.92 -31.10
C ILE A 443 -19.50 27.43 -31.40
N GLU A 444 -20.08 26.91 -32.45
CA GLU A 444 -20.00 25.48 -32.83
C GLU A 444 -18.56 25.00 -33.06
N CYS A 445 -17.67 25.89 -33.53
CA CYS A 445 -16.25 25.55 -33.65
C CYS A 445 -15.61 25.39 -32.27
N PHE A 446 -15.77 26.36 -31.36
CA PHE A 446 -15.13 26.36 -30.05
C PHE A 446 -15.78 25.39 -29.04
N GLU A 447 -17.01 24.91 -29.28
CA GLU A 447 -17.61 23.82 -28.51
C GLU A 447 -16.96 22.45 -28.78
N LYS A 448 -16.16 22.31 -29.86
CA LYS A 448 -15.42 21.09 -30.19
C LYS A 448 -14.13 21.06 -29.38
N VAL A 449 -14.03 20.13 -28.45
CA VAL A 449 -12.88 20.00 -27.52
C VAL A 449 -11.82 18.99 -27.95
N ASP A 450 -12.06 18.26 -29.07
CA ASP A 450 -11.19 17.16 -29.54
C ASP A 450 -10.86 16.21 -28.35
N ASN A 451 -9.57 16.06 -27.98
CA ASN A 451 -9.10 15.21 -26.91
C ASN A 451 -8.94 15.95 -25.56
N PHE A 452 -9.29 17.23 -25.47
CA PHE A 452 -9.18 17.97 -24.21
C PHE A 452 -10.37 17.68 -23.27
N PRO A 453 -10.15 17.54 -21.96
CA PRO A 453 -11.21 17.25 -21.00
C PRO A 453 -11.99 18.50 -20.58
N PHE A 454 -12.26 19.39 -21.52
CA PHE A 454 -12.95 20.67 -21.27
C PHE A 454 -14.45 20.60 -21.55
N SER A 455 -15.22 21.43 -20.82
CA SER A 455 -16.63 21.69 -21.06
C SER A 455 -16.80 23.19 -21.31
N PRO A 456 -16.69 23.65 -22.57
CA PRO A 456 -16.70 25.06 -22.90
C PRO A 456 -18.10 25.66 -22.84
N LYS A 457 -18.17 26.91 -22.35
CA LYS A 457 -19.29 27.83 -22.54
C LYS A 457 -18.79 29.00 -23.37
N VAL A 458 -19.22 29.07 -24.64
CA VAL A 458 -18.69 29.99 -25.60
C VAL A 458 -19.61 31.19 -25.80
N SER A 459 -19.01 32.39 -25.91
CA SER A 459 -19.65 33.63 -26.39
C SER A 459 -18.77 34.31 -27.42
N ALA A 460 -19.36 35.01 -28.35
CA ALA A 460 -18.61 35.67 -29.44
C ALA A 460 -19.17 37.03 -29.78
N ALA A 461 -18.28 37.97 -30.15
CA ALA A 461 -18.58 39.25 -30.76
C ALA A 461 -17.84 39.34 -32.12
N LEU A 462 -18.58 39.56 -33.22
CA LEU A 462 -18.06 39.56 -34.57
C LEU A 462 -18.48 40.81 -35.32
N HIS A 463 -17.52 41.43 -36.03
CA HIS A 463 -17.73 42.70 -36.74
C HIS A 463 -17.52 42.55 -38.23
N GLY A 464 -18.37 41.72 -38.90
CA GLY A 464 -18.42 41.60 -40.36
C GLY A 464 -17.16 41.04 -41.04
N VAL A 465 -16.44 40.16 -40.40
CA VAL A 465 -15.16 39.59 -40.86
C VAL A 465 -15.34 38.23 -41.54
N PHE A 466 -14.34 37.86 -42.34
CA PHE A 466 -14.18 36.53 -42.89
C PHE A 466 -12.96 35.85 -42.29
N ILE A 467 -13.10 34.58 -41.92
CA ILE A 467 -12.01 33.70 -41.47
C ILE A 467 -12.19 32.31 -42.11
N PRO A 468 -11.14 31.73 -42.72
CA PRO A 468 -11.19 30.35 -43.21
C PRO A 468 -11.43 29.37 -42.08
N LYS A 469 -12.24 28.34 -42.33
CA LYS A 469 -12.58 27.31 -41.30
C LYS A 469 -11.33 26.55 -40.77
N SER A 470 -10.29 26.39 -41.61
CA SER A 470 -9.02 25.81 -41.20
C SER A 470 -8.30 26.65 -40.14
N VAL A 471 -8.21 27.98 -40.38
CA VAL A 471 -7.59 28.96 -39.49
C VAL A 471 -8.36 29.06 -38.17
N LEU A 472 -9.69 29.03 -38.21
CA LEU A 472 -10.54 29.04 -37.01
C LEU A 472 -10.33 27.77 -36.18
N ASN A 473 -10.20 26.59 -36.81
CA ASN A 473 -9.93 25.34 -36.11
C ASN A 473 -8.52 25.29 -35.47
N GLU A 474 -7.52 25.83 -36.19
CA GLU A 474 -6.14 25.95 -35.68
C GLU A 474 -6.09 26.87 -34.47
N LEU A 475 -6.73 28.04 -34.57
CA LEU A 475 -6.86 28.99 -33.46
C LEU A 475 -7.51 28.38 -32.23
N ARG A 476 -8.60 27.63 -32.42
CA ARG A 476 -9.26 26.89 -31.34
C ARG A 476 -8.32 25.88 -30.68
N ARG A 477 -7.61 25.06 -31.46
CA ARG A 477 -6.68 24.05 -30.91
C ARG A 477 -5.56 24.70 -30.10
N SER A 478 -4.93 25.73 -30.68
CA SER A 478 -3.89 26.52 -30.01
C SER A 478 -4.41 27.15 -28.71
N ALA A 479 -5.64 27.66 -28.70
CA ALA A 479 -6.24 28.22 -27.51
C ALA A 479 -6.43 27.17 -26.38
N TYR A 480 -6.88 25.97 -26.73
CA TYR A 480 -7.03 24.88 -25.77
C TYR A 480 -5.69 24.31 -25.27
N GLU A 481 -4.68 24.19 -26.15
CA GLU A 481 -3.33 23.79 -25.76
C GLU A 481 -2.73 24.77 -24.76
N LYS A 482 -2.78 26.07 -25.07
CA LYS A 482 -2.31 27.13 -24.16
C LYS A 482 -3.05 27.16 -22.84
N LEU A 483 -4.37 26.89 -22.82
CA LEU A 483 -5.14 26.81 -21.59
C LEU A 483 -4.75 25.59 -20.76
N TYR A 484 -4.55 24.44 -21.39
CA TYR A 484 -4.06 23.24 -20.74
C TYR A 484 -2.74 23.51 -20.01
N ASP A 485 -1.78 24.06 -20.73
CA ASP A 485 -0.45 24.38 -20.21
C ASP A 485 -0.51 25.42 -19.07
N ALA A 486 -1.37 26.43 -19.21
CA ALA A 486 -1.54 27.47 -18.20
C ALA A 486 -2.12 26.89 -16.88
N ILE A 487 -3.16 26.03 -16.96
CA ILE A 487 -3.74 25.39 -15.76
C ILE A 487 -2.70 24.50 -15.07
N VAL A 488 -1.96 23.70 -15.82
CA VAL A 488 -0.90 22.84 -15.29
C VAL A 488 0.22 23.68 -14.67
N PHE A 489 0.65 24.74 -15.33
CA PHE A 489 1.67 25.65 -14.82
C PHE A 489 1.24 26.32 -13.51
N ASP A 490 0.00 26.83 -13.44
CA ASP A 490 -0.53 27.46 -12.23
C ASP A 490 -0.60 26.47 -11.06
N TYR A 491 -1.01 25.22 -11.34
CA TYR A 491 -0.99 24.15 -10.33
C TYR A 491 0.44 23.90 -9.83
N GLU A 492 1.38 23.70 -10.73
CA GLU A 492 2.78 23.38 -10.40
C GLU A 492 3.45 24.53 -9.65
N LYS A 493 3.25 25.76 -10.08
CA LYS A 493 3.77 26.97 -9.40
C LYS A 493 3.27 27.08 -7.96
N LYS A 494 2.01 26.69 -7.72
CA LYS A 494 1.38 26.77 -6.38
C LYS A 494 1.76 25.60 -5.48
N ASN A 495 1.89 24.40 -6.01
CA ASN A 495 1.92 23.16 -5.21
C ASN A 495 3.28 22.44 -5.26
N ILE A 496 4.05 22.55 -6.34
CA ILE A 496 5.31 21.82 -6.50
C ILE A 496 6.47 22.64 -5.92
N LYS A 497 7.19 22.03 -4.97
CA LYS A 497 8.36 22.64 -4.37
C LYS A 497 9.53 22.66 -5.36
N SER A 498 10.31 23.72 -5.34
CA SER A 498 11.60 23.76 -6.03
C SER A 498 12.56 22.77 -5.36
N ILE A 499 13.13 21.88 -6.15
CA ILE A 499 14.11 20.88 -5.71
C ILE A 499 15.46 21.24 -6.31
N LYS A 500 16.50 21.30 -5.45
CA LYS A 500 17.88 21.55 -5.86
C LYS A 500 18.69 20.28 -5.67
N GLU A 501 19.29 19.77 -6.74
CA GLU A 501 20.26 18.68 -6.67
C GLU A 501 21.62 19.20 -6.18
N THR A 502 22.28 18.41 -5.33
CA THR A 502 23.62 18.68 -4.78
C THR A 502 24.45 17.41 -4.85
N ASP A 503 25.75 17.56 -5.07
CA ASP A 503 26.68 16.44 -4.96
C ASP A 503 26.74 15.95 -3.52
N ILE A 504 27.03 14.66 -3.35
CA ILE A 504 27.16 14.00 -2.06
C ILE A 504 28.57 13.42 -2.00
N GLU A 505 29.24 13.62 -0.86
CA GLU A 505 30.50 12.94 -0.56
C GLU A 505 30.29 11.44 -0.42
N ASP A 506 31.32 10.67 -0.75
CA ASP A 506 31.28 9.22 -0.56
C ASP A 506 31.28 8.88 0.94
N ILE A 507 30.63 7.78 1.30
CA ILE A 507 30.45 7.39 2.71
C ILE A 507 31.46 6.32 3.05
N ASP A 508 32.30 6.60 4.04
CA ASP A 508 33.15 5.60 4.69
C ASP A 508 32.33 4.83 5.74
N ILE A 509 32.28 3.52 5.59
CA ILE A 509 31.56 2.65 6.52
C ILE A 509 32.41 2.44 7.77
N VAL A 510 31.84 2.81 8.93
CA VAL A 510 32.38 2.38 10.22
C VAL A 510 31.62 1.11 10.63
N ASP A 511 32.37 0.00 10.68
CA ASP A 511 31.83 -1.33 10.97
C ASP A 511 32.53 -1.94 12.18
N ASP A 512 31.85 -2.00 13.33
CA ASP A 512 32.33 -2.67 14.55
C ASP A 512 31.61 -4.02 14.73
N ASN A 513 31.79 -4.91 13.78
CA ASN A 513 31.21 -6.27 13.80
C ASN A 513 32.22 -7.36 14.18
N GLY A 514 33.27 -6.99 14.90
CA GLY A 514 34.35 -7.90 15.35
C GLY A 514 33.89 -8.89 16.44
N TYR A 515 32.59 -9.06 16.69
CA TYR A 515 32.01 -9.90 17.74
C TYR A 515 31.44 -11.20 17.18
N SER A 516 31.51 -12.27 18.02
CA SER A 516 30.65 -13.44 17.89
C SER A 516 29.40 -13.24 18.76
N VAL A 517 28.23 -13.53 18.25
CA VAL A 517 26.96 -13.25 18.93
C VAL A 517 26.09 -14.51 18.99
N ALA A 518 25.57 -14.84 20.18
CA ALA A 518 24.57 -15.89 20.36
C ALA A 518 23.18 -15.24 20.54
N MET A 519 22.14 -15.84 19.95
CA MET A 519 20.74 -15.50 20.23
C MET A 519 20.05 -16.67 20.94
N VAL A 520 19.39 -16.41 22.05
CA VAL A 520 18.78 -17.41 22.93
C VAL A 520 17.39 -16.97 23.39
N ASP A 521 16.50 -17.94 23.66
CA ASP A 521 15.19 -17.75 24.31
C ASP A 521 15.10 -18.38 25.70
N LYS A 522 16.07 -19.23 26.02
CA LYS A 522 16.26 -19.89 27.31
C LYS A 522 17.74 -19.94 27.68
N TYR A 523 18.05 -20.30 28.91
CA TYR A 523 19.44 -20.41 29.33
C TYR A 523 20.17 -21.54 28.60
N ILE A 524 21.23 -21.21 27.93
CA ILE A 524 22.13 -22.13 27.20
C ILE A 524 23.56 -21.84 27.63
N ALA A 525 24.19 -22.75 28.35
CA ALA A 525 25.52 -22.57 28.94
C ALA A 525 26.58 -22.26 27.85
N LYS A 526 26.47 -22.88 26.66
CA LYS A 526 27.35 -22.66 25.50
C LYS A 526 27.31 -21.23 24.95
N ALA A 527 26.21 -20.48 25.21
CA ALA A 527 26.15 -19.08 24.80
C ALA A 527 27.18 -18.19 25.52
N ASN A 528 27.72 -18.62 26.66
CA ASN A 528 28.81 -17.92 27.35
C ASN A 528 30.16 -17.95 26.58
N ASP A 529 30.30 -18.81 25.58
CA ASP A 529 31.50 -18.85 24.70
C ASP A 529 31.50 -17.70 23.67
N PHE A 530 30.39 -17.00 23.51
CA PHE A 530 30.25 -15.88 22.60
C PHE A 530 30.60 -14.53 23.26
N ASP A 531 30.95 -13.54 22.45
CA ASP A 531 31.27 -12.20 22.94
C ASP A 531 30.01 -11.45 23.44
N LYS A 532 28.89 -11.61 22.77
CA LYS A 532 27.58 -11.02 23.12
C LYS A 532 26.47 -12.08 23.10
N VAL A 533 25.50 -11.94 23.99
CA VAL A 533 24.35 -12.83 24.07
C VAL A 533 23.06 -12.02 23.99
N ILE A 534 22.29 -12.25 22.95
CA ILE A 534 20.97 -11.62 22.74
C ILE A 534 19.90 -12.55 23.30
N PHE A 535 19.13 -12.06 24.25
CA PHE A 535 18.00 -12.77 24.80
C PHE A 535 16.70 -12.31 24.14
N ALA A 536 16.03 -13.22 23.42
CA ALA A 536 14.70 -13.04 22.82
C ALA A 536 13.64 -13.68 23.73
N PRO A 537 13.03 -12.93 24.66
CA PRO A 537 12.16 -13.50 25.69
C PRO A 537 10.80 -13.92 25.13
N HIS A 538 10.25 -15.02 25.64
CA HIS A 538 8.83 -15.35 25.47
C HIS A 538 7.92 -14.47 26.35
N ASP A 539 8.46 -13.88 27.40
CA ASP A 539 7.79 -12.98 28.34
C ASP A 539 8.70 -11.81 28.73
N TYR A 540 8.27 -10.59 28.46
CA TYR A 540 8.99 -9.34 28.75
C TYR A 540 8.79 -8.90 30.22
N SER A 541 8.72 -9.82 31.17
CA SER A 541 8.69 -9.46 32.59
C SER A 541 10.08 -9.05 33.09
N VAL A 542 10.12 -8.03 33.96
CA VAL A 542 11.36 -7.59 34.64
C VAL A 542 12.06 -8.73 35.35
N THR A 543 11.29 -9.64 35.95
CA THR A 543 11.83 -10.81 36.71
C THR A 543 12.59 -11.75 35.75
N THR A 544 11.99 -12.13 34.63
CA THR A 544 12.63 -12.98 33.61
C THR A 544 13.91 -12.33 33.09
N ILE A 545 13.85 -11.06 32.73
CA ILE A 545 15.03 -10.35 32.17
C ILE A 545 16.16 -10.26 33.20
N ARG A 546 15.85 -10.01 34.49
CA ARG A 546 16.83 -9.96 35.57
C ARG A 546 17.55 -11.31 35.75
N GLU A 547 16.80 -12.41 35.71
CA GLU A 547 17.37 -13.77 35.84
C GLU A 547 18.39 -14.05 34.73
N PHE A 548 18.09 -13.66 33.47
CA PHE A 548 19.01 -13.87 32.35
C PHE A 548 20.20 -12.90 32.37
N LYS A 549 20.00 -11.65 32.78
CA LYS A 549 21.09 -10.69 33.03
C LYS A 549 22.09 -11.24 34.03
N GLU A 550 21.63 -11.83 35.13
CA GLU A 550 22.51 -12.41 36.13
C GLU A 550 23.34 -13.59 35.58
N LYS A 551 22.76 -14.40 34.68
CA LYS A 551 23.43 -15.54 34.05
C LYS A 551 24.49 -15.16 33.00
N TYR A 552 24.24 -14.10 32.20
CA TYR A 552 25.11 -13.70 31.11
C TYR A 552 25.98 -12.46 31.41
N GLY A 553 25.67 -11.73 32.48
CA GLY A 553 26.46 -10.58 32.96
C GLY A 553 26.53 -9.45 31.93
N LYS A 554 27.74 -8.95 31.70
CA LYS A 554 28.01 -7.82 30.78
C LYS A 554 27.81 -8.16 29.28
N LYS A 555 27.66 -9.42 28.92
CA LYS A 555 27.42 -9.86 27.54
C LYS A 555 25.95 -9.78 27.13
N PHE A 556 25.07 -9.46 28.07
CA PHE A 556 23.63 -9.56 27.90
C PHE A 556 23.03 -8.39 27.11
N TYR A 557 22.28 -8.73 26.06
CA TYR A 557 21.44 -7.82 25.28
C TYR A 557 20.00 -8.31 25.26
N LEU A 558 19.04 -7.41 25.37
CA LEU A 558 17.62 -7.72 25.26
C LEU A 558 17.13 -7.46 23.85
N ASP A 559 16.56 -8.47 23.18
CA ASP A 559 15.87 -8.30 21.90
C ASP A 559 14.56 -7.54 22.09
N LEU A 560 14.45 -6.32 21.55
CA LEU A 560 13.24 -5.51 21.68
C LEU A 560 12.17 -5.97 20.70
N PRO A 561 10.87 -5.95 21.09
CA PRO A 561 9.79 -6.37 20.23
C PRO A 561 9.69 -5.45 18.98
N ILE A 562 9.36 -6.01 17.83
CA ILE A 562 9.17 -5.20 16.62
C ILE A 562 7.91 -4.32 16.71
N ILE A 563 6.88 -4.80 17.39
CA ILE A 563 5.61 -4.11 17.61
C ILE A 563 5.53 -3.64 19.05
N MET A 564 5.22 -2.35 19.24
CA MET A 564 5.07 -1.73 20.55
C MET A 564 3.93 -0.72 20.47
N ASN A 565 2.73 -1.09 20.86
CA ASN A 565 1.63 -0.15 21.07
C ASN A 565 1.69 0.54 22.43
N SER A 566 0.73 1.41 22.73
CA SER A 566 0.71 2.19 23.97
C SER A 566 0.78 1.32 25.24
N LYS A 567 0.09 0.16 25.28
CA LYS A 567 0.12 -0.76 26.43
C LYS A 567 1.46 -1.50 26.55
N ASP A 568 2.03 -1.89 25.41
CA ASP A 568 3.35 -2.54 25.39
C ASP A 568 4.44 -1.57 25.83
N LYS A 569 4.28 -0.28 25.48
CA LYS A 569 5.19 0.77 25.90
C LYS A 569 5.31 0.87 27.42
N GLU A 570 4.23 0.71 28.18
CA GLU A 570 4.27 0.73 29.64
C GLU A 570 5.16 -0.40 30.22
N VAL A 571 5.18 -1.57 29.57
CA VAL A 571 6.06 -2.69 29.95
C VAL A 571 7.51 -2.38 29.60
N ILE A 572 7.73 -1.90 28.39
CA ILE A 572 9.07 -1.54 27.89
C ILE A 572 9.67 -0.40 28.72
N ASP A 573 8.89 0.63 29.07
CA ASP A 573 9.35 1.72 29.93
C ASP A 573 9.80 1.24 31.32
N LYS A 574 9.10 0.24 31.91
CA LYS A 574 9.52 -0.39 33.19
C LYS A 574 10.86 -1.12 33.05
N ILE A 575 11.08 -1.80 31.91
CA ILE A 575 12.35 -2.47 31.62
C ILE A 575 13.49 -1.45 31.51
N PHE A 576 13.29 -0.37 30.76
CA PHE A 576 14.29 0.69 30.65
C PHE A 576 14.53 1.42 31.98
N ALA A 577 13.50 1.59 32.82
CA ALA A 577 13.64 2.19 34.16
C ALA A 577 14.44 1.29 35.09
N GLU A 578 14.25 -0.05 35.02
CA GLU A 578 14.94 -1.00 35.89
C GLU A 578 16.39 -1.25 35.50
N PHE A 579 16.64 -1.49 34.20
CA PHE A 579 17.95 -1.94 33.74
C PHE A 579 18.82 -0.80 33.17
N GLY A 580 18.18 0.27 32.68
CA GLY A 580 18.89 1.43 32.17
C GLY A 580 19.96 1.08 31.16
N LYS A 581 21.18 1.57 31.41
CA LYS A 581 22.38 1.32 30.60
C LYS A 581 23.22 0.14 31.08
N ASP A 582 22.70 -0.64 32.04
CA ASP A 582 23.40 -1.81 32.59
C ASP A 582 23.32 -3.03 31.65
N ILE A 583 22.48 -2.99 30.64
CA ILE A 583 22.33 -4.00 29.59
C ILE A 583 22.34 -3.34 28.20
N GLY A 584 22.65 -4.13 27.17
CA GLY A 584 22.43 -3.72 25.80
C GLY A 584 21.04 -4.11 25.29
N TYR A 585 20.65 -3.54 24.16
CA TYR A 585 19.35 -3.79 23.53
C TYR A 585 19.52 -4.01 22.01
N VAL A 586 18.56 -4.71 21.38
CA VAL A 586 18.52 -4.88 19.94
C VAL A 586 17.33 -4.15 19.36
N ALA A 587 17.57 -3.22 18.44
CA ALA A 587 16.52 -2.45 17.78
C ALA A 587 16.00 -3.21 16.54
N ASN A 588 14.74 -3.64 16.57
CA ASN A 588 14.08 -4.34 15.48
C ASN A 588 13.10 -3.47 14.67
N ASN A 589 12.90 -2.23 15.09
CA ASN A 589 12.04 -1.28 14.40
C ASN A 589 12.56 0.15 14.63
N ILE A 590 12.17 1.05 13.76
CA ILE A 590 12.55 2.48 13.80
C ILE A 590 12.28 3.13 15.17
N TRP A 591 11.25 2.73 15.90
CA TRP A 591 10.93 3.30 17.20
C TRP A 591 12.03 3.10 18.26
N ALA A 592 12.85 2.05 18.11
CA ALA A 592 13.92 1.73 19.06
C ALA A 592 15.23 2.49 18.79
N ILE A 593 15.37 3.15 17.64
CA ILE A 593 16.60 3.87 17.25
C ILE A 593 16.87 5.08 18.15
N ASP A 594 15.82 5.76 18.63
CA ASP A 594 15.97 6.94 19.48
C ASP A 594 16.68 6.65 20.82
N TYR A 595 16.61 5.42 21.32
CA TYR A 595 17.32 5.05 22.55
C TYR A 595 18.86 5.09 22.36
N ALA A 596 19.36 4.82 21.16
CA ALA A 596 20.79 4.99 20.90
C ALA A 596 21.25 6.45 21.04
N ARG A 597 20.45 7.41 20.58
CA ARG A 597 20.73 8.87 20.78
C ARG A 597 20.78 9.25 22.26
N GLN A 598 20.04 8.54 23.10
CA GLN A 598 20.04 8.74 24.56
C GLN A 598 21.24 8.05 25.23
N GLY A 599 22.12 7.42 24.45
CA GLY A 599 23.36 6.77 24.90
C GLY A 599 23.17 5.38 25.47
N PHE A 600 22.10 4.67 25.09
CA PHE A 600 21.95 3.24 25.35
C PHE A 600 22.80 2.46 24.34
N ASP A 601 23.35 1.30 24.78
CA ASP A 601 24.07 0.37 23.92
C ASP A 601 23.07 -0.41 23.06
N ILE A 602 22.99 -0.08 21.75
CA ILE A 602 22.01 -0.62 20.83
C ILE A 602 22.69 -1.37 19.69
N ILE A 603 22.26 -2.58 19.42
CA ILE A 603 22.57 -3.33 18.20
C ILE A 603 21.40 -3.16 17.22
N GLY A 604 21.69 -2.84 15.95
CA GLY A 604 20.71 -2.85 14.87
C GLY A 604 20.29 -4.29 14.50
N GLY A 605 19.05 -4.68 14.77
CA GLY A 605 18.53 -6.02 14.51
C GLY A 605 18.25 -6.27 13.02
N TYR A 606 18.16 -7.55 12.61
CA TYR A 606 17.92 -7.94 11.21
C TYR A 606 16.56 -7.44 10.65
N LYS A 607 15.59 -7.21 11.53
CA LYS A 607 14.26 -6.70 11.15
C LYS A 607 14.27 -5.22 10.71
N LEU A 608 15.40 -4.51 10.88
CA LEU A 608 15.62 -3.19 10.29
C LEU A 608 15.92 -3.24 8.78
N ASN A 609 16.14 -4.43 8.21
CA ASN A 609 16.40 -4.64 6.78
C ASN A 609 17.58 -3.82 6.24
N ILE A 610 18.71 -3.84 6.94
CA ILE A 610 19.93 -3.10 6.56
C ILE A 610 20.54 -3.74 5.32
N ALA A 611 20.62 -2.98 4.22
CA ALA A 611 21.01 -3.48 2.91
C ALA A 611 21.89 -2.50 2.10
N ASN A 612 22.24 -1.33 2.66
CA ASN A 612 23.07 -0.33 1.98
C ASN A 612 23.88 0.54 2.96
N LYS A 613 24.96 1.14 2.46
CA LYS A 613 25.87 1.99 3.23
C LYS A 613 25.21 3.25 3.80
N TYR A 614 24.18 3.77 3.17
CA TYR A 614 23.45 4.96 3.63
C TYR A 614 22.61 4.68 4.89
N MET A 615 22.07 3.45 5.01
CA MET A 615 21.43 3.01 6.25
C MET A 615 22.47 2.86 7.36
N VAL A 616 23.64 2.31 7.06
CA VAL A 616 24.76 2.20 8.03
C VAL A 616 25.24 3.57 8.49
N ASP A 617 25.46 4.52 7.58
CA ASP A 617 25.81 5.89 7.92
C ASP A 617 24.77 6.55 8.84
N TYR A 618 23.48 6.31 8.55
CA TYR A 618 22.41 6.78 9.43
C TYR A 618 22.52 6.16 10.83
N LEU A 619 22.69 4.84 10.94
CA LEU A 619 22.85 4.13 12.22
C LEU A 619 24.08 4.62 12.99
N ASN A 620 25.22 4.78 12.33
CA ASN A 620 26.43 5.31 12.93
C ASN A 620 26.22 6.74 13.47
N SER A 621 25.49 7.58 12.74
CA SER A 621 25.19 8.96 13.15
C SER A 621 24.34 9.06 14.42
N VAL A 622 23.66 7.98 14.79
CA VAL A 622 22.84 7.88 16.02
C VAL A 622 23.49 7.04 17.11
N GLY A 623 24.73 6.52 16.88
CA GLY A 623 25.49 5.75 17.84
C GLY A 623 25.33 4.22 17.76
N ILE A 624 24.73 3.70 16.69
CA ILE A 624 24.60 2.26 16.44
C ILE A 624 25.70 1.83 15.46
N THR A 625 26.77 1.23 15.96
CA THR A 625 27.94 0.79 15.17
C THR A 625 27.99 -0.72 14.96
N THR A 626 27.21 -1.49 15.72
CA THR A 626 27.03 -2.94 15.56
C THR A 626 25.63 -3.22 15.02
N TYR A 627 25.52 -3.99 13.94
CA TYR A 627 24.23 -4.24 13.29
C TYR A 627 24.22 -5.54 12.48
N PHE A 628 23.03 -6.12 12.34
CA PHE A 628 22.79 -7.25 11.45
C PHE A 628 22.57 -6.74 10.04
N LYS A 629 23.18 -7.37 9.06
CA LYS A 629 22.71 -7.22 7.68
C LYS A 629 21.35 -7.91 7.47
N SER A 630 20.62 -7.51 6.43
CA SER A 630 19.35 -8.15 6.09
C SER A 630 19.48 -9.67 6.00
N VAL A 631 18.41 -10.39 6.36
CA VAL A 631 18.35 -11.85 6.24
C VAL A 631 17.88 -12.33 4.87
N GLU A 632 17.41 -11.43 4.01
CA GLU A 632 17.00 -11.76 2.65
C GLU A 632 18.24 -11.92 1.76
N PRO A 633 18.50 -13.12 1.16
CA PRO A 633 19.70 -13.35 0.36
C PRO A 633 19.91 -12.29 -0.73
N ILE A 634 18.86 -11.91 -1.42
CA ILE A 634 18.90 -10.88 -2.47
C ILE A 634 19.36 -9.50 -1.97
N LEU A 635 19.20 -9.19 -0.68
CA LEU A 635 19.57 -7.89 -0.11
C LEU A 635 21.00 -7.84 0.41
N TYR A 636 21.55 -8.96 0.91
CA TYR A 636 22.89 -8.97 1.49
C TYR A 636 24.00 -9.45 0.55
N MET A 637 23.65 -9.86 -0.69
CA MET A 637 24.66 -10.38 -1.65
C MET A 637 25.82 -9.41 -1.91
N ASP A 638 25.54 -8.12 -1.89
CA ASP A 638 26.51 -7.06 -2.18
C ASP A 638 27.17 -6.49 -0.91
N MET A 639 26.86 -7.05 0.29
CA MET A 639 27.33 -6.53 1.57
C MET A 639 28.48 -7.38 2.12
N ASP A 640 29.66 -6.78 2.25
CA ASP A 640 30.82 -7.35 2.96
C ASP A 640 30.93 -6.88 4.42
N TYR A 641 30.01 -6.03 4.87
CA TYR A 641 29.91 -5.46 6.20
C TYR A 641 28.63 -5.92 6.94
N GLY A 642 28.60 -5.75 8.27
CA GLY A 642 27.49 -6.15 9.13
C GLY A 642 27.53 -7.62 9.57
N LEU A 643 26.84 -7.92 10.68
CA LEU A 643 26.73 -9.27 11.24
C LEU A 643 25.85 -10.17 10.36
N SER A 644 26.35 -11.33 9.99
CA SER A 644 25.56 -12.36 9.28
C SER A 644 24.76 -13.19 10.27
N PHE A 645 23.47 -13.40 10.01
CA PHE A 645 22.59 -14.22 10.82
C PHE A 645 22.64 -15.69 10.36
N ASN A 646 22.92 -16.60 11.31
CA ASN A 646 22.92 -18.04 11.10
C ASN A 646 21.91 -18.65 12.06
N GLY A 647 20.68 -18.87 11.60
CA GLY A 647 19.60 -19.31 12.48
C GLY A 647 18.24 -19.37 11.81
N ASN A 648 17.24 -19.69 12.62
CA ASN A 648 15.84 -19.74 12.22
C ASN A 648 15.26 -18.33 12.23
N VAL A 649 15.07 -17.77 11.02
CA VAL A 649 14.48 -16.43 10.85
C VAL A 649 12.99 -16.47 11.17
N ALA A 650 12.49 -15.47 11.91
CA ALA A 650 11.07 -15.23 11.98
C ALA A 650 10.57 -14.77 10.59
N LEU A 651 9.92 -15.68 9.86
CA LEU A 651 9.43 -15.45 8.48
C LEU A 651 8.38 -14.35 8.43
N MET A 652 7.60 -14.18 9.49
CA MET A 652 6.66 -13.07 9.69
C MET A 652 6.29 -12.93 11.16
N THR A 653 6.00 -11.70 11.57
CA THR A 653 5.42 -11.39 12.87
C THR A 653 3.94 -11.08 12.70
N LEU A 654 3.10 -11.63 13.58
CA LEU A 654 1.64 -11.60 13.50
C LEU A 654 1.05 -10.89 14.73
N CYS A 655 0.10 -10.00 14.48
CA CYS A 655 -0.74 -9.41 15.53
C CYS A 655 -2.01 -10.25 15.80
N HIS A 656 -2.50 -10.99 14.82
CA HIS A 656 -3.63 -11.90 15.04
C HIS A 656 -3.18 -13.12 15.84
N CYS A 657 -4.14 -13.79 16.48
CA CYS A 657 -3.84 -14.95 17.30
C CYS A 657 -4.05 -16.26 16.53
N PRO A 658 -2.99 -16.97 16.10
CA PRO A 658 -3.10 -18.27 15.42
C PRO A 658 -3.83 -19.32 16.24
N TYR A 659 -3.68 -19.30 17.57
CA TYR A 659 -4.36 -20.24 18.48
C TYR A 659 -5.88 -20.06 18.48
N LYS A 660 -6.37 -18.79 18.44
CA LYS A 660 -7.82 -18.52 18.30
C LYS A 660 -8.37 -19.14 17.02
N THR A 661 -7.66 -18.99 15.91
CA THR A 661 -8.05 -19.54 14.62
C THR A 661 -7.98 -21.06 14.61
N SER A 662 -6.86 -21.66 15.09
CA SER A 662 -6.66 -23.11 15.06
C SER A 662 -7.63 -23.86 15.98
N TYR A 663 -7.90 -23.35 17.17
CA TYR A 663 -8.76 -24.02 18.16
C TYR A 663 -10.17 -23.44 18.28
N ASN A 664 -10.53 -22.47 17.45
CA ASN A 664 -11.85 -21.85 17.45
C ASN A 664 -12.25 -21.19 18.79
N TYR A 665 -11.31 -20.59 19.51
CA TYR A 665 -11.59 -19.87 20.76
C TYR A 665 -12.33 -18.55 20.50
N LYS A 666 -13.27 -18.22 21.39
CA LYS A 666 -14.01 -16.93 21.30
C LYS A 666 -13.26 -15.80 21.99
N ASP A 667 -12.55 -16.10 23.07
CA ASP A 667 -11.84 -15.10 23.88
C ASP A 667 -10.54 -15.67 24.48
N CYS A 668 -9.70 -14.78 25.04
CA CYS A 668 -8.42 -15.16 25.64
C CYS A 668 -8.53 -15.85 27.02
N THR A 669 -9.70 -15.82 27.69
CA THR A 669 -9.90 -16.47 29.00
C THR A 669 -9.85 -17.99 28.89
N LYS A 670 -10.06 -18.53 27.70
CA LYS A 670 -9.99 -19.96 27.36
C LYS A 670 -8.74 -20.30 26.56
N CYS A 671 -7.70 -19.46 26.65
CA CYS A 671 -6.46 -19.71 25.92
C CYS A 671 -5.74 -20.92 26.49
N HIS A 672 -5.66 -21.99 25.71
CA HIS A 672 -4.79 -23.13 25.97
C HIS A 672 -3.52 -22.97 25.12
N TYR A 673 -2.60 -22.11 25.56
CA TYR A 673 -1.31 -22.01 24.93
C TYR A 673 -0.53 -23.32 25.13
N VAL A 674 -0.16 -23.93 24.01
CA VAL A 674 0.77 -25.06 23.94
C VAL A 674 1.90 -24.63 23.02
N ASP A 675 3.15 -24.76 23.44
CA ASP A 675 4.31 -24.38 22.61
C ASP A 675 4.63 -25.45 21.55
N ASP A 676 3.58 -25.88 20.82
CA ASP A 676 3.68 -26.93 19.79
C ASP A 676 2.62 -26.75 18.70
N LEU A 677 2.30 -25.50 18.34
CA LEU A 677 1.43 -25.23 17.20
C LEU A 677 2.27 -25.04 15.94
N HIS A 678 1.96 -25.80 14.91
CA HIS A 678 2.60 -25.77 13.59
C HIS A 678 1.60 -25.49 12.49
N PHE A 679 2.02 -24.80 11.45
CA PHE A 679 1.29 -24.66 10.20
C PHE A 679 2.05 -25.42 9.10
N VAL A 680 1.41 -26.44 8.53
CA VAL A 680 1.98 -27.26 7.47
C VAL A 680 1.24 -26.95 6.17
N ASP A 681 1.98 -26.60 5.10
CA ASP A 681 1.39 -26.38 3.78
C ASP A 681 1.25 -27.69 2.97
N ASP A 682 0.58 -27.62 1.80
CA ASP A 682 0.29 -28.80 0.95
C ASP A 682 1.56 -29.43 0.34
N ILE A 683 2.71 -28.75 0.38
CA ILE A 683 4.00 -29.26 -0.12
C ILE A 683 4.95 -29.70 1.00
N GLY A 684 4.50 -29.59 2.24
CA GLY A 684 5.18 -30.15 3.42
C GLY A 684 6.14 -29.21 4.12
N HIS A 685 6.13 -27.89 3.85
CA HIS A 685 6.83 -26.93 4.69
C HIS A 685 6.13 -26.87 6.05
N ASP A 686 6.92 -26.91 7.11
CA ASP A 686 6.49 -26.90 8.49
C ASP A 686 6.95 -25.62 9.19
N TYR A 687 5.99 -24.83 9.67
CA TYR A 687 6.22 -23.54 10.32
C TYR A 687 5.75 -23.60 11.77
N LYS A 688 6.69 -23.57 12.72
CA LYS A 688 6.37 -23.45 14.15
C LYS A 688 5.84 -22.04 14.43
N VAL A 689 4.81 -21.98 15.29
CA VAL A 689 4.23 -20.73 15.79
C VAL A 689 4.82 -20.42 17.16
N ASN A 690 5.80 -19.54 17.21
CA ASN A 690 6.36 -19.04 18.46
C ASN A 690 5.51 -17.88 18.98
N ARG A 691 5.21 -17.87 20.29
CA ARG A 691 4.54 -16.75 20.96
C ARG A 691 5.53 -15.98 21.83
N TYR A 692 5.45 -14.66 21.79
CA TYR A 692 6.01 -13.81 22.83
C TYR A 692 4.95 -12.83 23.35
N MET A 693 5.12 -12.39 24.61
CA MET A 693 4.18 -11.51 25.29
C MET A 693 4.91 -10.29 25.84
N VAL A 694 4.43 -9.10 25.47
CA VAL A 694 4.78 -7.82 26.11
C VAL A 694 3.62 -7.48 27.06
N ALA A 695 2.74 -6.55 26.75
CA ALA A 695 1.41 -6.46 27.35
C ALA A 695 0.40 -7.30 26.54
N ASN A 696 0.65 -7.40 25.24
CA ASN A 696 -0.12 -8.22 24.31
C ASN A 696 0.69 -9.42 23.82
N CYS A 697 -0.02 -10.48 23.39
CA CYS A 697 0.60 -11.60 22.68
C CYS A 697 0.86 -11.24 21.22
N TYR A 698 2.07 -11.56 20.78
CA TYR A 698 2.49 -11.54 19.38
C TYR A 698 3.01 -12.90 18.98
N PHE A 699 3.00 -13.20 17.69
CA PHE A 699 3.37 -14.51 17.20
C PHE A 699 4.35 -14.38 16.03
N GLU A 700 5.26 -15.33 15.93
CA GLU A 700 6.20 -15.44 14.83
C GLU A 700 6.07 -16.82 14.18
N LEU A 701 6.04 -16.84 12.87
CA LEU A 701 6.18 -18.08 12.10
C LEU A 701 7.67 -18.31 11.85
N VAL A 702 8.16 -19.47 12.24
CA VAL A 702 9.57 -19.86 12.10
C VAL A 702 9.63 -21.22 11.42
N GLU A 703 10.44 -21.34 10.35
CA GLU A 703 10.75 -22.63 9.77
C GLU A 703 11.75 -23.37 10.65
N THR A 704 11.44 -24.62 11.05
CA THR A 704 12.27 -25.40 11.96
C THR A 704 13.36 -26.14 11.19
N ASN A 705 14.53 -25.52 11.06
CA ASN A 705 15.70 -26.16 10.48
C ASN A 705 16.73 -26.51 11.56
N GLN A 706 17.38 -27.66 11.46
CA GLN A 706 18.50 -27.99 12.33
C GLN A 706 19.74 -27.18 11.90
N ILE A 707 20.06 -26.13 12.66
CA ILE A 707 21.18 -25.25 12.40
C ILE A 707 22.30 -25.57 13.40
N LYS A 708 23.55 -25.75 12.88
CA LYS A 708 24.73 -25.90 13.73
C LYS A 708 25.24 -24.53 14.14
N PRO A 709 25.39 -24.25 15.45
CA PRO A 709 25.95 -22.98 15.93
C PRO A 709 27.38 -22.77 15.40
N ILE A 710 27.68 -21.57 14.97
CA ILE A 710 29.01 -21.16 14.49
C ILE A 710 29.52 -20.06 15.41
N ILE A 711 30.60 -20.36 16.17
CA ILE A 711 31.30 -19.34 16.98
C ILE A 711 32.33 -18.69 16.06
N LYS A 712 31.92 -17.60 15.41
CA LYS A 712 32.78 -16.84 14.49
C LYS A 712 32.47 -15.36 14.63
N LYS A 713 33.52 -14.52 14.62
CA LYS A 713 33.36 -13.05 14.54
C LYS A 713 32.61 -12.67 13.28
N GLY A 714 31.78 -11.65 13.36
CA GLY A 714 30.93 -11.24 12.27
C GLY A 714 29.69 -12.14 12.04
N THR A 715 29.39 -13.05 12.98
CA THR A 715 28.27 -13.98 12.84
C THR A 715 27.41 -14.01 14.11
N VAL A 716 26.10 -14.01 13.93
CA VAL A 716 25.10 -14.29 14.96
C VAL A 716 24.63 -15.73 14.80
N SER A 717 24.78 -16.54 15.83
CA SER A 717 24.27 -17.91 15.88
C SER A 717 22.98 -17.99 16.71
N ASP A 718 21.91 -18.44 16.08
CA ASP A 718 20.65 -18.72 16.76
C ASP A 718 20.72 -20.07 17.44
N LEU A 719 20.55 -20.09 18.75
CA LEU A 719 20.56 -21.26 19.61
C LEU A 719 19.17 -21.63 20.16
N ARG A 720 18.14 -20.93 19.72
CA ARG A 720 16.73 -21.10 20.14
C ARG A 720 16.15 -22.43 19.71
#